data_8ea0d73807a189423a487a1b72c81160
#
_entry.id   8ea0d73807a189423a487a1b72c81160
#
_cell.length_a   1.000
_cell.length_b   1.000
_cell.length_c   1.000
_cell.angle_alpha   90.00
_cell.angle_beta   90.00
_cell.angle_gamma   90.00
#
_symmetry.space_group_name_H-M   'P 1'
#
loop_
_entity.id
_entity.type
_entity.pdbx_description
1 polymer ?
#
loop_
_entity_poly.entity_id
_entity_poly.type
_entity_poly.pdbx_seq_one_letter_code
_entity_poly.pdbx_strand_id
1 'polypeptide(L)'
;KKKLVTGATVEVKGEDIAKLNTTQALGALQSQSPGVNIQAVSGQPGDGFKINIRGAGTNGNTAPVYVIDGVAGGDINALNPADIERIDVLKDAASCAIYGSSGANGVILITTKQGKVGKVSVSYDGNIGWANIYKMPDMLNAKEYMAVMDQVAYNNGGQPYDWSKFVDADLLTAYQNGTNPGTDWVKEFRNKNAVVTNHALNVTGGSEFSKFSTGIGYQYQDGAFGGPVKTDYRRFTFRINSEHVIYRKGDVDVIKFGENIYYQHKQNQGVQLGNQYSNDLSNALRAIPLIPVYNENGDFFMYDDLKNFGTSANGILDYTAYASNPMAHMVYNQAGNNKNKNFNLNTAAYLEVQPLKNLIYKGQVSYKQWSSSWRSYLPVYQINNQGDSRDKDQTINNVSLGWNWSLTNTLSYRFDITDLHHFDVLAGTEYSKSRPTYGESVEATGYNSAFGDFTHAYLHNTERKATATVNGYPSDYGSKMSYFGRLNYDFKETYMFSAIIRADGSSKFAKGNQWGYFPSFSAGWVISNEAFMKNTASWLGFLKVRAGWGQNGNDNIPNSNWRAGYEFGDYGLYTFGSDKNGGTTGAYPNRLANPDLTWETSEQTNIGIDARFLDNRLSFTMDWYSKQTKDLLVEVGTNAASGFATQYQNAGTVKNTGLELSMGWRDQIGKEFKYGVNVNMAYNKNEVTEVNNANHFIEGGNDLLAQSTGRFVRMEEGHPIGYFYGYKTDGVIQNQNDLQAYLDQNCKGNAANSKQGASIKPGDLKFVDVDGNGVINDDDKTDLGNPHPDVTMGLTLSAEYKGFDFSVTTYGAFGAQVARSWRKFSDGQYENYTTEVYDYWHGEGTSNRYPLLAPGNSGQNFQAISDIYIDDADYVRIQNLTIGYDFKRIWKNCPFQQLRVYAAAQNLFTFTGYKGMDPENGRALNDKEPWVTGVDVGNYPQPRTYMVGVNVKF
;
A
#
# COMPACT_ATOMS: atom_id res chain seq x y z
N LYS A 1 28.41 -14.18 10.92
CA LYS A 1 28.20 -12.71 10.79
C LYS A 1 27.18 -12.18 11.80
N LYS A 2 26.03 -12.85 12.00
CA LYS A 2 24.98 -12.40 12.97
C LYS A 2 25.47 -12.39 14.44
N LYS A 3 26.52 -13.13 14.79
CA LYS A 3 27.10 -13.17 16.14
C LYS A 3 27.62 -11.80 16.60
N LEU A 4 28.22 -11.04 15.70
CA LEU A 4 28.86 -9.74 15.98
C LEU A 4 27.98 -8.51 15.66
N VAL A 5 26.70 -8.70 15.30
CA VAL A 5 25.78 -7.60 15.02
C VAL A 5 25.07 -7.19 16.30
N THR A 6 25.13 -5.91 16.65
CA THR A 6 24.50 -5.34 17.87
C THR A 6 23.08 -4.82 17.63
N GLY A 7 22.70 -4.61 16.37
CA GLY A 7 21.37 -4.08 15.98
C GLY A 7 20.31 -5.16 15.75
N ALA A 8 19.04 -4.72 15.69
CA ALA A 8 17.87 -5.55 15.37
C ALA A 8 17.76 -5.74 13.85
N THR A 9 18.19 -6.89 13.35
CA THR A 9 18.17 -7.20 11.92
C THR A 9 17.51 -8.54 11.62
N VAL A 10 16.78 -8.62 10.53
CA VAL A 10 16.23 -9.87 9.99
C VAL A 10 16.78 -10.09 8.58
N GLU A 11 17.33 -11.28 8.36
CA GLU A 11 17.84 -11.73 7.05
C GLU A 11 16.86 -12.74 6.46
N VAL A 12 16.43 -12.51 5.22
CA VAL A 12 15.64 -13.45 4.40
C VAL A 12 16.44 -13.80 3.16
N LYS A 13 16.69 -15.09 2.96
CA LYS A 13 17.48 -15.57 1.83
C LYS A 13 16.68 -15.62 0.55
N GLY A 14 17.33 -15.34 -0.58
CA GLY A 14 16.70 -15.43 -1.90
C GLY A 14 16.13 -16.80 -2.22
N GLU A 15 16.72 -17.89 -1.72
CA GLU A 15 16.17 -19.23 -1.85
C GLU A 15 14.82 -19.41 -1.15
N ASP A 16 14.63 -18.80 0.01
CA ASP A 16 13.36 -18.82 0.75
C ASP A 16 12.32 -17.96 0.03
N ILE A 17 12.73 -16.82 -0.53
CA ILE A 17 11.89 -15.96 -1.37
C ILE A 17 11.42 -16.71 -2.63
N ALA A 18 12.35 -17.39 -3.30
CA ALA A 18 12.06 -18.15 -4.52
C ALA A 18 11.07 -19.30 -4.29
N LYS A 19 11.11 -19.95 -3.12
CA LYS A 19 10.16 -21.04 -2.74
C LYS A 19 8.72 -20.53 -2.58
N LEU A 20 8.52 -19.28 -2.31
CA LEU A 20 7.19 -18.69 -2.15
C LEU A 20 6.52 -18.35 -3.50
N ASN A 21 7.28 -18.41 -4.60
CA ASN A 21 6.79 -18.20 -5.97
C ASN A 21 5.99 -16.92 -6.17
N THR A 22 6.26 -15.88 -5.36
CA THR A 22 5.57 -14.60 -5.43
C THR A 22 6.05 -13.80 -6.64
N THR A 23 5.16 -13.02 -7.21
CA THR A 23 5.46 -12.11 -8.31
C THR A 23 6.17 -10.84 -7.86
N GLN A 24 6.11 -10.54 -6.56
CA GLN A 24 6.73 -9.37 -5.92
C GLN A 24 7.48 -9.79 -4.66
N ALA A 25 8.70 -9.28 -4.49
CA ALA A 25 9.59 -9.63 -3.38
C ALA A 25 9.02 -9.26 -2.00
N LEU A 26 8.24 -8.18 -1.91
CA LEU A 26 7.62 -7.74 -0.66
C LEU A 26 6.57 -8.71 -0.13
N GLY A 27 5.79 -9.34 -1.01
CA GLY A 27 4.84 -10.37 -0.60
C GLY A 27 5.51 -11.56 0.08
N ALA A 28 6.76 -11.85 -0.28
CA ALA A 28 7.54 -12.90 0.37
C ALA A 28 8.02 -12.53 1.80
N LEU A 29 8.15 -11.24 2.10
CA LEU A 29 8.59 -10.77 3.42
C LEU A 29 7.46 -10.74 4.46
N GLN A 30 6.20 -10.70 4.05
CA GLN A 30 5.04 -10.44 4.91
C GLN A 30 4.97 -11.40 6.10
N SER A 31 5.30 -12.68 5.93
CA SER A 31 5.27 -13.69 6.98
C SER A 31 6.66 -14.02 7.57
N GLN A 32 7.73 -13.40 7.07
CA GLN A 32 9.11 -13.78 7.39
C GLN A 32 9.79 -12.86 8.40
N SER A 33 9.27 -11.66 8.62
CA SER A 33 9.92 -10.63 9.43
C SER A 33 8.98 -10.05 10.48
N PRO A 34 9.17 -10.35 11.78
CA PRO A 34 8.35 -9.76 12.85
C PRO A 34 8.59 -8.25 12.92
N GLY A 35 7.55 -7.48 13.24
CA GLY A 35 7.61 -6.01 13.33
C GLY A 35 7.65 -5.30 11.98
N VAL A 36 7.51 -6.03 10.88
CA VAL A 36 7.34 -5.50 9.52
C VAL A 36 5.92 -5.78 9.09
N ASN A 37 5.06 -4.76 9.19
CA ASN A 37 3.68 -4.85 8.70
C ASN A 37 3.66 -4.52 7.21
N ILE A 38 3.36 -5.53 6.41
CA ILE A 38 3.25 -5.44 4.95
C ILE A 38 1.80 -5.71 4.60
N GLN A 39 1.17 -4.75 3.95
CA GLN A 39 -0.22 -4.84 3.50
C GLN A 39 -0.29 -4.61 2.00
N ALA A 40 -0.99 -5.47 1.29
CA ALA A 40 -1.26 -5.24 -0.12
C ALA A 40 -2.09 -3.97 -0.30
N VAL A 41 -1.69 -3.13 -1.24
CA VAL A 41 -2.45 -1.93 -1.60
C VAL A 41 -3.76 -2.33 -2.25
N SER A 42 -3.73 -3.30 -3.15
CA SER A 42 -4.89 -3.97 -3.74
C SER A 42 -4.46 -5.32 -4.33
N GLY A 43 -5.43 -6.13 -4.79
CA GLY A 43 -5.17 -7.35 -5.55
C GLY A 43 -4.98 -7.14 -7.05
N GLN A 44 -5.03 -5.89 -7.53
CA GLN A 44 -4.86 -5.57 -8.95
C GLN A 44 -3.43 -5.88 -9.39
N PRO A 45 -3.24 -6.54 -10.55
CA PRO A 45 -1.91 -6.80 -11.09
C PRO A 45 -1.05 -5.56 -11.20
N GLY A 46 0.16 -5.63 -10.64
CA GLY A 46 1.11 -4.53 -10.66
C GLY A 46 1.00 -3.52 -9.53
N ASP A 47 -0.05 -3.59 -8.70
CA ASP A 47 -0.14 -2.81 -7.47
C ASP A 47 0.86 -3.35 -6.44
N GLY A 48 1.37 -2.45 -5.60
CA GLY A 48 2.42 -2.74 -4.63
C GLY A 48 1.89 -3.08 -3.24
N PHE A 49 2.79 -2.91 -2.28
CA PHE A 49 2.50 -3.09 -0.86
C PHE A 49 2.80 -1.81 -0.09
N LYS A 50 2.00 -1.54 0.93
CA LYS A 50 2.33 -0.59 1.98
C LYS A 50 3.14 -1.30 3.05
N ILE A 51 4.22 -0.67 3.50
CA ILE A 51 5.11 -1.23 4.52
C ILE A 51 5.26 -0.24 5.65
N ASN A 52 5.11 -0.74 6.87
CA ASN A 52 5.45 -0.03 8.09
C ASN A 52 6.40 -0.90 8.93
N ILE A 53 7.55 -0.36 9.29
CA ILE A 53 8.48 -1.02 10.21
C ILE A 53 8.27 -0.45 11.61
N ARG A 54 7.81 -1.31 12.55
CA ARG A 54 7.50 -0.93 13.94
C ARG A 54 6.44 0.16 14.03
N GLY A 55 5.36 0.00 13.25
CA GLY A 55 4.21 0.88 13.24
C GLY A 55 4.36 2.13 12.37
N ALA A 56 3.26 2.87 12.19
CA ALA A 56 3.26 4.16 11.52
C ALA A 56 3.90 5.22 12.43
N GLY A 57 4.97 5.84 11.99
CA GLY A 57 5.73 6.81 12.79
C GLY A 57 5.55 8.25 12.34
N THR A 58 4.91 8.51 11.20
CA THR A 58 4.71 9.85 10.65
C THR A 58 3.38 9.94 9.93
N ASN A 59 2.85 11.13 9.78
CA ASN A 59 1.69 11.41 8.93
C ASN A 59 2.05 11.53 7.43
N GLY A 60 3.34 11.58 7.10
CA GLY A 60 3.85 11.52 5.74
C GLY A 60 4.02 10.09 5.24
N ASN A 61 4.92 9.90 4.28
CA ASN A 61 5.26 8.58 3.75
C ASN A 61 5.99 7.75 4.81
N THR A 62 5.40 6.65 5.24
CA THR A 62 5.94 5.71 6.24
C THR A 62 6.81 4.61 5.64
N ALA A 63 6.98 4.56 4.32
CA ALA A 63 7.75 3.50 3.65
C ALA A 63 9.23 3.54 4.07
N PRO A 64 9.85 2.36 4.30
CA PRO A 64 11.28 2.27 4.53
C PRO A 64 12.06 2.64 3.27
N VAL A 65 13.33 3.02 3.44
CA VAL A 65 14.21 3.17 2.28
C VAL A 65 14.69 1.80 1.81
N TYR A 66 14.60 1.56 0.50
CA TYR A 66 15.19 0.40 -0.14
C TYR A 66 16.61 0.74 -0.61
N VAL A 67 17.55 -0.09 -0.24
CA VAL A 67 18.95 0.02 -0.69
C VAL A 67 19.26 -1.21 -1.53
N ILE A 68 19.37 -1.04 -2.84
CA ILE A 68 19.62 -2.13 -3.80
C ILE A 68 21.06 -2.08 -4.23
N ASP A 69 21.83 -3.13 -3.92
CA ASP A 69 23.27 -3.24 -4.22
C ASP A 69 24.08 -2.00 -3.80
N GLY A 70 23.72 -1.41 -2.63
CA GLY A 70 24.36 -0.24 -2.07
C GLY A 70 23.84 1.10 -2.60
N VAL A 71 22.83 1.13 -3.44
CA VAL A 71 22.18 2.35 -3.96
C VAL A 71 20.86 2.61 -3.24
N ALA A 72 20.80 3.69 -2.47
CA ALA A 72 19.61 4.05 -1.70
C ALA A 72 18.45 4.60 -2.57
N GLY A 73 17.21 4.38 -2.12
CA GLY A 73 15.97 4.87 -2.76
C GLY A 73 15.58 4.10 -4.03
N GLY A 74 16.00 2.85 -4.18
CA GLY A 74 15.52 1.96 -5.24
C GLY A 74 14.04 1.61 -5.05
N ASP A 75 13.44 1.00 -6.09
CA ASP A 75 12.08 0.43 -6.01
C ASP A 75 12.17 -1.10 -5.99
N ILE A 76 11.82 -1.70 -4.87
CA ILE A 76 11.83 -3.17 -4.72
C ILE A 76 10.80 -3.83 -5.65
N ASN A 77 9.69 -3.17 -5.96
CA ASN A 77 8.68 -3.68 -6.88
C ASN A 77 9.20 -3.72 -8.32
N ALA A 78 10.29 -3.00 -8.59
CA ALA A 78 10.97 -3.09 -9.87
C ALA A 78 11.72 -4.42 -10.04
N LEU A 79 12.21 -5.03 -8.94
CA LEU A 79 13.05 -6.22 -8.99
C LEU A 79 12.26 -7.51 -9.30
N ASN A 80 12.87 -8.41 -10.09
CA ASN A 80 12.40 -9.79 -10.16
C ASN A 80 12.84 -10.53 -8.89
N PRO A 81 11.94 -11.20 -8.15
CA PRO A 81 12.31 -11.98 -6.95
C PRO A 81 13.43 -13.00 -7.19
N ALA A 82 13.49 -13.59 -8.40
CA ALA A 82 14.53 -14.54 -8.78
C ALA A 82 15.94 -13.93 -8.89
N ASP A 83 16.05 -12.60 -8.99
CA ASP A 83 17.34 -11.89 -9.02
C ASP A 83 17.92 -11.63 -7.63
N ILE A 84 17.12 -11.82 -6.57
CA ILE A 84 17.50 -11.49 -5.21
C ILE A 84 18.35 -12.61 -4.60
N GLU A 85 19.51 -12.30 -4.02
CA GLU A 85 20.33 -13.20 -3.24
C GLU A 85 19.90 -13.20 -1.75
N ARG A 86 19.59 -12.01 -1.20
CA ARG A 86 19.06 -11.86 0.16
C ARG A 86 18.43 -10.48 0.36
N ILE A 87 17.57 -10.42 1.38
CA ILE A 87 17.01 -9.17 1.91
C ILE A 87 17.36 -9.10 3.39
N ASP A 88 17.95 -7.99 3.82
CA ASP A 88 18.21 -7.67 5.22
C ASP A 88 17.31 -6.51 5.64
N VAL A 89 16.48 -6.71 6.65
CA VAL A 89 15.61 -5.65 7.20
C VAL A 89 16.27 -5.09 8.46
N LEU A 90 16.61 -3.81 8.42
CA LEU A 90 17.16 -3.06 9.54
C LEU A 90 16.01 -2.31 10.22
N LYS A 91 15.78 -2.60 11.51
CA LYS A 91 14.57 -2.15 12.21
C LYS A 91 14.85 -1.10 13.29
N ASP A 92 16.08 -0.98 13.76
CA ASP A 92 16.45 -0.04 14.81
C ASP A 92 17.28 1.14 14.29
N ALA A 93 17.28 2.24 15.02
CA ALA A 93 17.97 3.44 14.64
C ALA A 93 19.50 3.25 14.49
N ALA A 94 20.10 2.42 15.34
CA ALA A 94 21.54 2.18 15.28
C ALA A 94 21.97 1.43 14.00
N SER A 95 21.15 0.47 13.55
CA SER A 95 21.40 -0.23 12.27
C SER A 95 21.13 0.67 11.06
N CYS A 96 20.17 1.58 11.15
CA CYS A 96 19.75 2.46 10.06
C CYS A 96 20.60 3.73 9.92
N ALA A 97 21.35 4.12 10.97
CA ALA A 97 22.02 5.42 11.08
C ALA A 97 22.97 5.72 9.89
N ILE A 98 23.64 4.71 9.35
CA ILE A 98 24.56 4.91 8.23
C ILE A 98 23.84 5.32 6.93
N TYR A 99 22.53 5.04 6.81
CA TYR A 99 21.71 5.38 5.63
C TYR A 99 21.01 6.73 5.75
N GLY A 100 21.26 7.45 6.85
CA GLY A 100 20.88 8.84 7.07
C GLY A 100 19.39 9.11 7.16
N SER A 101 19.03 10.31 6.76
CA SER A 101 17.66 10.84 6.84
C SER A 101 16.59 9.99 6.15
N SER A 102 16.99 9.13 5.23
CA SER A 102 16.07 8.19 4.61
C SER A 102 15.77 6.96 5.49
N GLY A 103 16.58 6.72 6.54
CA GLY A 103 16.46 5.55 7.42
C GLY A 103 15.49 5.70 8.59
N ALA A 104 14.80 6.83 8.77
CA ALA A 104 13.89 7.09 9.90
C ALA A 104 12.74 6.07 10.01
N ASN A 105 12.24 5.61 8.87
CA ASN A 105 11.19 4.60 8.78
C ASN A 105 11.72 3.16 8.65
N GLY A 106 13.04 2.96 8.83
CA GLY A 106 13.71 1.68 8.62
C GLY A 106 14.37 1.55 7.25
N VAL A 107 15.19 0.52 7.10
CA VAL A 107 15.95 0.26 5.88
C VAL A 107 15.79 -1.19 5.46
N ILE A 108 15.54 -1.42 4.19
CA ILE A 108 15.52 -2.75 3.58
C ILE A 108 16.68 -2.83 2.58
N LEU A 109 17.68 -3.62 2.96
CA LEU A 109 18.87 -3.87 2.12
C LEU A 109 18.56 -5.05 1.21
N ILE A 110 18.74 -4.87 -0.08
CA ILE A 110 18.54 -5.89 -1.08
C ILE A 110 19.84 -6.13 -1.78
N THR A 111 20.36 -7.34 -1.64
CA THR A 111 21.52 -7.79 -2.39
C THR A 111 21.00 -8.66 -3.53
N THR A 112 21.25 -8.25 -4.77
CA THR A 112 20.95 -9.07 -5.93
C THR A 112 22.05 -10.11 -6.15
N LYS A 113 21.81 -11.14 -6.97
CA LYS A 113 22.78 -12.19 -7.26
C LYS A 113 24.08 -11.58 -7.81
N GLN A 114 25.20 -11.90 -7.17
CA GLN A 114 26.53 -11.44 -7.51
C GLN A 114 27.32 -12.52 -8.27
N GLY A 115 28.31 -12.10 -9.04
CA GLY A 115 29.25 -13.00 -9.70
C GLY A 115 30.05 -13.83 -8.68
N LYS A 116 30.31 -15.09 -8.98
CA LYS A 116 31.08 -16.02 -8.14
C LYS A 116 32.24 -16.60 -8.93
N VAL A 117 33.38 -16.83 -8.27
CA VAL A 117 34.50 -17.56 -8.88
C VAL A 117 34.04 -18.98 -9.18
N GLY A 118 34.26 -19.43 -10.41
CA GLY A 118 33.90 -20.78 -10.84
C GLY A 118 33.38 -20.85 -12.28
N LYS A 119 32.95 -22.01 -12.67
CA LYS A 119 32.33 -22.24 -13.99
C LYS A 119 31.05 -21.41 -14.11
N VAL A 120 30.75 -21.03 -15.32
CA VAL A 120 29.47 -20.37 -15.62
C VAL A 120 28.32 -21.28 -15.23
N SER A 121 27.39 -20.77 -14.44
CA SER A 121 26.16 -21.43 -14.03
C SER A 121 24.98 -20.66 -14.62
N VAL A 122 24.10 -21.39 -15.27
CA VAL A 122 22.85 -20.85 -15.83
C VAL A 122 21.68 -21.40 -15.02
N SER A 123 20.78 -20.53 -14.55
CA SER A 123 19.54 -20.95 -13.91
C SER A 123 18.35 -20.33 -14.62
N TYR A 124 17.30 -21.12 -14.77
CA TYR A 124 16.03 -20.72 -15.31
C TYR A 124 14.93 -21.05 -14.30
N ASP A 125 14.13 -20.06 -13.95
CA ASP A 125 12.95 -20.16 -13.10
C ASP A 125 11.74 -19.70 -13.89
N GLY A 126 10.77 -20.59 -14.12
CA GLY A 126 9.57 -20.27 -14.88
C GLY A 126 8.32 -20.86 -14.26
N ASN A 127 7.23 -20.11 -14.32
CA ASN A 127 5.91 -20.58 -13.90
C ASN A 127 4.79 -19.98 -14.73
N ILE A 128 3.66 -20.69 -14.71
CA ILE A 128 2.38 -20.24 -15.22
C ILE A 128 1.29 -20.58 -14.21
N GLY A 129 0.33 -19.69 -14.06
CA GLY A 129 -0.77 -19.86 -13.11
C GLY A 129 -2.04 -19.17 -13.56
N TRP A 130 -3.10 -19.40 -12.79
CA TRP A 130 -4.44 -18.93 -13.03
C TRP A 130 -5.00 -18.29 -11.77
N ALA A 131 -5.31 -17.01 -11.88
CA ALA A 131 -5.84 -16.19 -10.79
C ALA A 131 -7.36 -16.08 -10.89
N ASN A 132 -8.02 -16.16 -9.74
CA ASN A 132 -9.47 -16.04 -9.63
C ASN A 132 -9.85 -15.27 -8.35
N ILE A 133 -10.84 -14.40 -8.43
CA ILE A 133 -11.48 -13.84 -7.25
C ILE A 133 -12.43 -14.88 -6.70
N TYR A 134 -12.28 -15.25 -5.44
CA TYR A 134 -13.04 -16.34 -4.81
C TYR A 134 -14.13 -15.87 -3.84
N LYS A 135 -14.01 -14.64 -3.30
CA LYS A 135 -14.99 -14.04 -2.38
C LYS A 135 -15.52 -12.75 -3.00
N MET A 136 -16.80 -12.70 -3.20
CA MET A 136 -17.58 -11.55 -3.65
C MET A 136 -18.80 -11.43 -2.75
N PRO A 137 -19.32 -10.22 -2.48
CA PRO A 137 -20.60 -10.07 -1.79
C PRO A 137 -21.73 -10.63 -2.65
N ASP A 138 -22.72 -11.22 -1.99
CA ASP A 138 -23.95 -11.65 -2.65
C ASP A 138 -24.85 -10.42 -2.87
N MET A 139 -25.08 -10.09 -4.15
CA MET A 139 -25.91 -8.95 -4.56
C MET A 139 -27.36 -9.38 -4.72
N LEU A 140 -28.29 -8.45 -4.51
CA LEU A 140 -29.69 -8.68 -4.81
C LEU A 140 -29.89 -8.91 -6.31
N ASN A 141 -30.69 -9.92 -6.65
CA ASN A 141 -31.20 -10.11 -8.01
C ASN A 141 -32.38 -9.15 -8.31
N ALA A 142 -32.86 -9.13 -9.54
CA ALA A 142 -33.92 -8.22 -9.96
C ALA A 142 -35.20 -8.32 -9.12
N LYS A 143 -35.65 -9.54 -8.82
CA LYS A 143 -36.84 -9.77 -7.99
C LYS A 143 -36.66 -9.30 -6.55
N GLU A 144 -35.51 -9.61 -5.97
CA GLU A 144 -35.14 -9.21 -4.60
C GLU A 144 -34.99 -7.70 -4.50
N TYR A 145 -34.35 -7.07 -5.50
CA TYR A 145 -34.18 -5.62 -5.59
C TYR A 145 -35.56 -4.92 -5.63
N MET A 146 -36.46 -5.36 -6.49
CA MET A 146 -37.84 -4.79 -6.55
C MET A 146 -38.54 -4.90 -5.20
N ALA A 147 -38.48 -6.06 -4.53
CA ALA A 147 -39.08 -6.25 -3.22
C ALA A 147 -38.50 -5.33 -2.14
N VAL A 148 -37.16 -5.15 -2.13
CA VAL A 148 -36.50 -4.22 -1.20
C VAL A 148 -36.93 -2.77 -1.49
N MET A 149 -37.02 -2.38 -2.76
CA MET A 149 -37.46 -1.04 -3.12
C MET A 149 -38.93 -0.78 -2.79
N ASP A 150 -39.79 -1.80 -2.91
CA ASP A 150 -41.19 -1.70 -2.43
C ASP A 150 -41.23 -1.50 -0.90
N GLN A 151 -40.39 -2.19 -0.15
CA GLN A 151 -40.23 -1.95 1.29
C GLN A 151 -39.72 -0.52 1.59
N VAL A 152 -38.77 -0.02 0.80
CA VAL A 152 -38.30 1.38 0.89
C VAL A 152 -39.46 2.37 0.66
N ALA A 153 -40.33 2.09 -0.30
CA ALA A 153 -41.48 2.94 -0.54
C ALA A 153 -42.44 2.96 0.69
N TYR A 154 -42.72 1.81 1.30
CA TYR A 154 -43.44 1.74 2.56
C TYR A 154 -42.74 2.50 3.70
N ASN A 155 -41.46 2.33 3.84
CA ASN A 155 -40.65 3.01 4.86
C ASN A 155 -40.71 4.54 4.73
N ASN A 156 -40.90 5.03 3.52
CA ASN A 156 -41.10 6.45 3.20
C ASN A 156 -42.57 6.90 3.27
N GLY A 157 -43.50 6.02 3.75
CA GLY A 157 -44.93 6.33 3.87
C GLY A 157 -45.72 6.25 2.56
N GLY A 158 -45.13 5.66 1.51
CA GLY A 158 -45.72 5.49 0.20
C GLY A 158 -46.34 4.10 -0.02
N GLN A 159 -46.60 3.79 -1.28
CA GLN A 159 -47.09 2.49 -1.75
C GLN A 159 -46.00 1.81 -2.60
N PRO A 160 -46.04 0.47 -2.78
CA PRO A 160 -45.18 -0.23 -3.69
C PRO A 160 -45.12 0.43 -5.07
N TYR A 161 -43.98 0.32 -5.73
CA TYR A 161 -43.82 0.86 -7.07
C TYR A 161 -44.58 0.05 -8.10
N ASP A 162 -45.17 0.73 -9.06
CA ASP A 162 -45.73 0.12 -10.28
C ASP A 162 -44.58 -0.17 -11.25
N TRP A 163 -43.95 -1.32 -11.11
CA TRP A 163 -42.77 -1.72 -11.88
C TRP A 163 -42.98 -1.79 -13.39
N SER A 164 -44.28 -1.89 -13.83
CA SER A 164 -44.59 -1.86 -15.27
C SER A 164 -44.29 -0.51 -15.93
N LYS A 165 -44.09 0.53 -15.14
CA LYS A 165 -43.67 1.85 -15.63
C LYS A 165 -42.15 2.00 -15.78
N PHE A 166 -41.39 1.05 -15.21
CA PHE A 166 -39.95 1.14 -15.17
C PHE A 166 -39.23 0.05 -15.99
N VAL A 167 -39.90 -1.09 -16.20
CA VAL A 167 -39.31 -2.26 -16.85
C VAL A 167 -40.27 -2.73 -17.95
N ASP A 168 -39.74 -3.11 -19.10
CA ASP A 168 -40.47 -3.70 -20.20
C ASP A 168 -41.31 -4.90 -19.71
N ALA A 169 -42.52 -5.10 -20.26
CA ALA A 169 -43.47 -6.08 -19.79
C ALA A 169 -42.96 -7.51 -19.81
N ASP A 170 -42.22 -7.91 -20.85
CA ASP A 170 -41.69 -9.26 -21.00
C ASP A 170 -40.54 -9.47 -20.01
N LEU A 171 -39.68 -8.50 -19.87
CA LEU A 171 -38.57 -8.50 -18.93
C LEU A 171 -39.08 -8.48 -17.48
N LEU A 172 -40.09 -7.66 -17.18
CA LEU A 172 -40.71 -7.61 -15.85
C LEU A 172 -41.33 -8.96 -15.47
N THR A 173 -42.05 -9.61 -16.40
CA THR A 173 -42.59 -10.93 -16.20
C THR A 173 -41.50 -11.96 -15.89
N ALA A 174 -40.39 -11.91 -16.63
CA ALA A 174 -39.23 -12.78 -16.41
C ALA A 174 -38.54 -12.54 -15.06
N TYR A 175 -38.46 -11.28 -14.58
CA TYR A 175 -37.93 -10.96 -13.25
C TYR A 175 -38.85 -11.45 -12.14
N GLN A 176 -40.17 -11.21 -12.24
CA GLN A 176 -41.14 -11.59 -11.22
C GLN A 176 -41.27 -13.10 -11.05
N ASN A 177 -41.27 -13.88 -12.13
CA ASN A 177 -41.31 -15.32 -12.10
C ASN A 177 -39.94 -15.99 -11.83
N GLY A 178 -38.86 -15.24 -11.82
CA GLY A 178 -37.50 -15.70 -11.51
C GLY A 178 -36.81 -16.45 -12.68
N THR A 179 -37.35 -16.42 -13.90
CA THR A 179 -36.71 -17.02 -15.08
C THR A 179 -35.53 -16.20 -15.56
N ASN A 180 -35.53 -14.90 -15.26
CA ASN A 180 -34.38 -14.00 -15.43
C ASN A 180 -34.00 -13.39 -14.06
N PRO A 181 -32.79 -13.63 -13.53
CA PRO A 181 -32.38 -13.06 -12.25
C PRO A 181 -31.97 -11.57 -12.36
N GLY A 182 -31.94 -10.99 -13.56
CA GLY A 182 -31.33 -9.69 -13.81
C GLY A 182 -29.80 -9.76 -13.91
N THR A 183 -29.16 -8.62 -13.93
CA THR A 183 -27.71 -8.50 -14.13
C THR A 183 -26.99 -8.52 -12.79
N ASP A 184 -26.15 -9.53 -12.58
CA ASP A 184 -25.17 -9.57 -11.49
C ASP A 184 -23.87 -8.90 -12.00
N TRP A 185 -23.81 -7.60 -11.84
CA TRP A 185 -22.71 -6.78 -12.35
C TRP A 185 -21.34 -7.22 -11.84
N VAL A 186 -21.26 -7.68 -10.59
CA VAL A 186 -20.02 -8.13 -10.00
C VAL A 186 -19.52 -9.41 -10.69
N LYS A 187 -20.42 -10.32 -11.07
CA LYS A 187 -20.08 -11.51 -11.84
C LYS A 187 -19.72 -11.19 -13.28
N GLU A 188 -20.39 -10.21 -13.90
CA GLU A 188 -20.09 -9.76 -15.28
C GLU A 188 -18.68 -9.17 -15.40
N PHE A 189 -18.18 -8.48 -14.36
CA PHE A 189 -16.83 -7.95 -14.33
C PHE A 189 -15.75 -8.98 -14.01
N ARG A 190 -16.12 -10.17 -13.53
CA ARG A 190 -15.16 -11.19 -13.11
C ARG A 190 -14.57 -11.95 -14.30
N ASN A 191 -13.26 -11.92 -14.42
CA ASN A 191 -12.52 -12.75 -15.36
C ASN A 191 -12.06 -14.04 -14.67
N LYS A 192 -12.49 -15.19 -15.19
CA LYS A 192 -12.07 -16.50 -14.67
C LYS A 192 -10.73 -16.88 -15.25
N ASN A 193 -9.89 -17.53 -14.43
CA ASN A 193 -8.61 -18.09 -14.84
C ASN A 193 -7.69 -17.05 -15.50
N ALA A 194 -7.61 -15.85 -14.91
CA ALA A 194 -6.70 -14.82 -15.37
C ALA A 194 -5.26 -15.31 -15.33
N VAL A 195 -4.55 -15.23 -16.46
CA VAL A 195 -3.22 -15.85 -16.60
C VAL A 195 -2.18 -15.01 -15.87
N VAL A 196 -1.33 -15.71 -15.12
CA VAL A 196 -0.15 -15.14 -14.46
C VAL A 196 1.06 -15.97 -14.87
N THR A 197 2.12 -15.32 -15.33
CA THR A 197 3.37 -16.03 -15.66
C THR A 197 4.59 -15.19 -15.30
N ASN A 198 5.65 -15.87 -14.87
CA ASN A 198 6.93 -15.26 -14.56
C ASN A 198 8.06 -16.15 -15.09
N HIS A 199 9.03 -15.54 -15.76
CA HIS A 199 10.20 -16.20 -16.32
C HIS A 199 11.45 -15.41 -15.93
N ALA A 200 12.45 -16.09 -15.40
CA ALA A 200 13.73 -15.51 -15.04
C ALA A 200 14.88 -16.40 -15.49
N LEU A 201 15.84 -15.81 -16.19
CA LEU A 201 17.07 -16.44 -16.59
C LEU A 201 18.22 -15.71 -15.91
N ASN A 202 19.05 -16.43 -15.17
CA ASN A 202 20.23 -15.89 -14.52
C ASN A 202 21.49 -16.64 -14.97
N VAL A 203 22.53 -15.88 -15.28
CA VAL A 203 23.85 -16.37 -15.66
C VAL A 203 24.89 -15.79 -14.71
N THR A 204 25.62 -16.63 -14.00
CA THR A 204 26.66 -16.22 -13.06
C THR A 204 27.95 -16.96 -13.31
N GLY A 205 29.08 -16.31 -13.18
CA GLY A 205 30.37 -16.93 -13.34
C GLY A 205 31.52 -15.98 -13.05
N GLY A 206 32.74 -16.46 -13.23
CA GLY A 206 33.92 -15.61 -13.15
C GLY A 206 35.17 -16.32 -12.74
N SER A 207 36.25 -15.57 -12.81
CA SER A 207 37.59 -15.91 -12.30
C SER A 207 37.89 -15.15 -11.02
N GLU A 208 39.09 -15.32 -10.47
CA GLU A 208 39.56 -14.51 -9.35
C GLU A 208 39.70 -13.02 -9.69
N PHE A 209 39.85 -12.68 -10.97
CA PHE A 209 40.06 -11.31 -11.42
C PHE A 209 38.78 -10.65 -11.98
N SER A 210 37.82 -11.43 -12.41
CA SER A 210 36.61 -10.89 -13.04
C SER A 210 35.42 -11.80 -12.73
N LYS A 211 34.41 -11.24 -12.12
CA LYS A 211 33.13 -11.94 -11.77
C LYS A 211 31.96 -11.18 -12.34
N PHE A 212 30.96 -11.91 -12.79
CA PHE A 212 29.75 -11.30 -13.34
C PHE A 212 28.50 -12.09 -12.97
N SER A 213 27.38 -11.40 -12.93
CA SER A 213 26.05 -11.95 -12.81
C SER A 213 25.09 -11.15 -13.69
N THR A 214 24.40 -11.83 -14.57
CA THR A 214 23.39 -11.22 -15.47
C THR A 214 22.06 -11.89 -15.25
N GLY A 215 20.97 -11.12 -15.20
CA GLY A 215 19.60 -11.60 -15.07
C GLY A 215 18.70 -10.97 -16.12
N ILE A 216 17.80 -11.77 -16.69
CA ILE A 216 16.72 -11.33 -17.58
C ILE A 216 15.42 -11.88 -17.00
N GLY A 217 14.43 -11.02 -16.82
CA GLY A 217 13.12 -11.40 -16.30
C GLY A 217 11.98 -10.90 -17.17
N TYR A 218 10.95 -11.70 -17.30
CA TYR A 218 9.69 -11.33 -17.90
C TYR A 218 8.54 -11.79 -17.01
N GLN A 219 7.59 -10.88 -16.77
CA GLN A 219 6.38 -11.15 -16.01
C GLN A 219 5.17 -10.63 -16.77
N TYR A 220 4.12 -11.43 -16.78
CA TYR A 220 2.79 -11.06 -17.27
C TYR A 220 1.74 -11.43 -16.24
N GLN A 221 0.80 -10.53 -15.99
CA GLN A 221 -0.35 -10.77 -15.14
C GLN A 221 -1.60 -10.19 -15.79
N ASP A 222 -2.61 -11.04 -15.94
CA ASP A 222 -3.94 -10.65 -16.39
C ASP A 222 -4.84 -10.37 -15.17
N GLY A 223 -5.78 -9.44 -15.31
CA GLY A 223 -6.70 -9.09 -14.24
C GLY A 223 -7.83 -10.08 -14.07
N ALA A 224 -8.09 -10.52 -12.84
CA ALA A 224 -9.23 -11.36 -12.50
C ALA A 224 -10.54 -10.59 -12.39
N PHE A 225 -10.52 -9.26 -12.55
CA PHE A 225 -11.65 -8.35 -12.57
C PHE A 225 -11.47 -7.29 -13.64
N GLY A 226 -12.56 -6.76 -14.20
CA GLY A 226 -12.56 -5.67 -15.17
C GLY A 226 -13.26 -6.03 -16.49
N GLY A 227 -13.89 -7.21 -16.61
CA GLY A 227 -14.62 -7.63 -17.81
C GLY A 227 -13.78 -7.45 -19.07
N PRO A 228 -14.28 -6.73 -20.11
CA PRO A 228 -13.53 -6.55 -21.36
C PRO A 228 -12.32 -5.61 -21.24
N VAL A 229 -12.24 -4.80 -20.17
CA VAL A 229 -11.13 -3.87 -19.89
C VAL A 229 -10.27 -4.40 -18.76
N LYS A 230 -10.03 -5.70 -18.75
CA LYS A 230 -9.20 -6.33 -17.74
C LYS A 230 -7.81 -5.72 -17.64
N THR A 231 -7.24 -5.74 -16.43
CA THR A 231 -5.87 -5.32 -16.19
C THR A 231 -4.90 -6.12 -17.06
N ASP A 232 -3.97 -5.44 -17.70
CA ASP A 232 -2.85 -6.04 -18.44
C ASP A 232 -1.56 -5.47 -17.85
N TYR A 233 -0.84 -6.29 -17.10
CA TYR A 233 0.43 -5.92 -16.49
C TYR A 233 1.56 -6.72 -17.11
N ARG A 234 2.57 -6.01 -17.62
CA ARG A 234 3.77 -6.60 -18.22
C ARG A 234 5.00 -5.93 -17.65
N ARG A 235 5.99 -6.73 -17.25
CA ARG A 235 7.27 -6.24 -16.76
C ARG A 235 8.40 -7.01 -17.39
N PHE A 236 9.33 -6.28 -17.97
CA PHE A 236 10.62 -6.79 -18.43
C PHE A 236 11.71 -6.22 -17.54
N THR A 237 12.66 -7.05 -17.12
CA THR A 237 13.79 -6.65 -16.29
C THR A 237 15.11 -7.14 -16.89
N PHE A 238 16.13 -6.33 -16.75
CA PHE A 238 17.49 -6.69 -17.10
C PHE A 238 18.44 -6.23 -16.00
N ARG A 239 19.36 -7.11 -15.61
CA ARG A 239 20.33 -6.83 -14.57
C ARG A 239 21.71 -7.32 -14.98
N ILE A 240 22.74 -6.54 -14.69
CA ILE A 240 24.14 -6.95 -14.76
C ILE A 240 24.87 -6.40 -13.54
N ASN A 241 25.62 -7.28 -12.86
CA ASN A 241 26.53 -6.92 -11.80
C ASN A 241 27.89 -7.50 -12.16
N SER A 242 28.94 -6.69 -12.13
CA SER A 242 30.28 -7.20 -12.31
C SER A 242 31.28 -6.56 -11.36
N GLU A 243 32.36 -7.27 -11.08
CA GLU A 243 33.48 -6.82 -10.28
C GLU A 243 34.78 -7.29 -10.93
N HIS A 244 35.74 -6.37 -11.08
CA HIS A 244 37.01 -6.61 -11.73
C HIS A 244 38.14 -6.17 -10.83
N VAL A 245 39.11 -7.06 -10.62
CA VAL A 245 40.38 -6.73 -9.97
C VAL A 245 41.33 -6.17 -11.04
N ILE A 246 41.55 -4.85 -10.98
CA ILE A 246 42.38 -4.13 -11.95
C ILE A 246 43.88 -4.29 -11.62
N TYR A 247 44.17 -4.27 -10.31
CA TYR A 247 45.55 -4.43 -9.84
C TYR A 247 45.59 -5.22 -8.53
N ARG A 248 46.42 -6.27 -8.50
CA ARG A 248 46.66 -7.12 -7.32
C ARG A 248 48.15 -7.06 -6.98
N LYS A 249 48.50 -6.95 -5.68
CA LYS A 249 49.87 -7.02 -5.17
C LYS A 249 49.91 -8.08 -4.06
N GLY A 250 50.56 -9.20 -4.34
CA GLY A 250 50.51 -10.36 -3.47
C GLY A 250 49.09 -10.87 -3.30
N ASP A 251 48.66 -11.00 -2.05
CA ASP A 251 47.28 -11.46 -1.71
C ASP A 251 46.30 -10.29 -1.58
N VAL A 252 46.71 -9.06 -1.90
CA VAL A 252 45.86 -7.88 -1.75
C VAL A 252 45.36 -7.41 -3.11
N ASP A 253 44.05 -7.35 -3.28
CA ASP A 253 43.38 -6.68 -4.40
C ASP A 253 43.45 -5.18 -4.19
N VAL A 254 44.48 -4.53 -4.74
CA VAL A 254 44.76 -3.11 -4.48
C VAL A 254 43.73 -2.21 -5.17
N ILE A 255 43.37 -2.52 -6.41
CA ILE A 255 42.39 -1.72 -7.16
C ILE A 255 41.33 -2.65 -7.71
N LYS A 256 40.09 -2.38 -7.33
CA LYS A 256 38.88 -3.02 -7.90
C LYS A 256 37.96 -1.99 -8.50
N PHE A 257 37.34 -2.39 -9.57
CA PHE A 257 36.24 -1.67 -10.20
C PHE A 257 35.01 -2.57 -10.25
N GLY A 258 33.83 -2.00 -9.98
CA GLY A 258 32.58 -2.74 -10.12
C GLY A 258 31.46 -1.87 -10.63
N GLU A 259 30.51 -2.48 -11.30
CA GLU A 259 29.29 -1.86 -11.75
C GLU A 259 28.08 -2.72 -11.44
N ASN A 260 26.97 -2.03 -11.17
CA ASN A 260 25.64 -2.59 -11.03
C ASN A 260 24.70 -1.80 -11.93
N ILE A 261 24.02 -2.48 -12.82
CA ILE A 261 23.02 -1.90 -13.72
C ILE A 261 21.73 -2.70 -13.56
N TYR A 262 20.65 -2.00 -13.32
CA TYR A 262 19.33 -2.56 -13.28
C TYR A 262 18.39 -1.73 -14.14
N TYR A 263 17.72 -2.38 -15.09
CA TYR A 263 16.76 -1.78 -15.99
C TYR A 263 15.41 -2.47 -15.89
N GLN A 264 14.33 -1.70 -15.86
CA GLN A 264 12.96 -2.19 -15.90
C GLN A 264 12.17 -1.42 -16.95
N HIS A 265 11.42 -2.15 -17.75
CA HIS A 265 10.30 -1.64 -18.52
C HIS A 265 9.02 -2.25 -18.00
N LYS A 266 8.07 -1.41 -17.58
CA LYS A 266 6.75 -1.82 -17.10
C LYS A 266 5.69 -1.19 -17.97
N GLN A 267 4.71 -2.00 -18.39
CA GLN A 267 3.49 -1.53 -19.00
C GLN A 267 2.32 -2.05 -18.19
N ASN A 268 1.40 -1.17 -17.85
CA ASN A 268 0.18 -1.57 -17.16
C ASN A 268 -1.02 -0.78 -17.66
N GLN A 269 -2.14 -1.47 -17.68
CA GLN A 269 -3.49 -0.95 -17.81
C GLN A 269 -4.26 -1.55 -16.64
N GLY A 270 -5.12 -0.80 -15.98
CA GLY A 270 -5.87 -1.29 -14.84
C GLY A 270 -7.27 -0.71 -14.79
N VAL A 271 -8.12 -1.31 -13.99
CA VAL A 271 -9.40 -0.71 -13.60
C VAL A 271 -9.15 0.46 -12.66
N GLN A 272 -10.02 1.45 -12.69
CA GLN A 272 -9.93 2.57 -11.75
C GLN A 272 -10.35 2.10 -10.35
N LEU A 273 -9.47 2.35 -9.38
CA LEU A 273 -9.71 2.09 -7.95
C LEU A 273 -9.53 3.41 -7.18
N GLY A 274 -10.08 4.48 -7.67
CA GLY A 274 -9.98 5.82 -7.09
C GLY A 274 -10.71 5.96 -5.75
N ASN A 275 -11.33 7.10 -5.58
CA ASN A 275 -12.23 7.38 -4.45
C ASN A 275 -13.66 6.86 -4.76
N GLN A 276 -14.64 7.24 -3.96
CA GLN A 276 -16.04 6.86 -4.16
C GLN A 276 -16.64 7.27 -5.53
N TYR A 277 -16.05 8.22 -6.26
CA TYR A 277 -16.56 8.71 -7.54
C TYR A 277 -15.92 8.03 -8.75
N SER A 278 -14.69 7.58 -8.61
CA SER A 278 -13.88 7.01 -9.70
C SER A 278 -13.39 5.61 -9.31
N ASN A 279 -14.32 4.66 -9.13
CA ASN A 279 -14.02 3.30 -8.73
C ASN A 279 -14.92 2.30 -9.46
N ASP A 280 -14.35 1.56 -10.39
CA ASP A 280 -15.08 0.60 -11.24
C ASP A 280 -15.69 -0.55 -10.43
N LEU A 281 -14.98 -1.01 -9.39
CA LEU A 281 -15.50 -2.07 -8.53
C LEU A 281 -16.67 -1.58 -7.68
N SER A 282 -16.57 -0.39 -7.10
CA SER A 282 -17.68 0.24 -6.38
C SER A 282 -18.88 0.49 -7.32
N ASN A 283 -18.62 0.90 -8.56
CA ASN A 283 -19.69 1.08 -9.55
C ASN A 283 -20.41 -0.25 -9.87
N ALA A 284 -19.66 -1.36 -10.01
CA ALA A 284 -20.24 -2.68 -10.22
C ALA A 284 -21.06 -3.16 -9.01
N LEU A 285 -20.59 -2.89 -7.78
CA LEU A 285 -21.30 -3.24 -6.53
C LEU A 285 -22.60 -2.45 -6.33
N ARG A 286 -22.69 -1.25 -6.91
CA ARG A 286 -23.85 -0.36 -6.75
C ARG A 286 -24.86 -0.41 -7.88
N ALA A 287 -24.47 -0.95 -9.04
CA ALA A 287 -25.33 -0.93 -10.21
C ALA A 287 -26.58 -1.80 -10.02
N ILE A 288 -27.75 -1.27 -10.41
CA ILE A 288 -29.03 -1.95 -10.25
C ILE A 288 -29.14 -3.18 -11.15
N PRO A 289 -29.77 -4.28 -10.70
CA PRO A 289 -29.87 -5.52 -11.46
C PRO A 289 -30.92 -5.48 -12.57
N LEU A 290 -31.74 -4.44 -12.65
CA LEU A 290 -32.82 -4.30 -13.64
C LEU A 290 -32.31 -3.92 -15.03
N ILE A 291 -31.08 -3.45 -15.15
CA ILE A 291 -30.47 -3.00 -16.41
C ILE A 291 -29.66 -4.14 -17.02
N PRO A 292 -29.95 -4.58 -18.26
CA PRO A 292 -29.11 -5.51 -18.99
C PRO A 292 -27.74 -4.92 -19.35
N VAL A 293 -26.72 -5.76 -19.54
CA VAL A 293 -25.42 -5.30 -20.02
C VAL A 293 -25.53 -4.80 -21.45
N TYR A 294 -26.25 -5.53 -22.29
CA TYR A 294 -26.44 -5.25 -23.71
C TYR A 294 -27.92 -5.15 -24.07
N ASN A 295 -28.24 -4.34 -25.04
CA ASN A 295 -29.57 -4.27 -25.66
C ASN A 295 -29.74 -5.42 -26.68
N GLU A 296 -30.91 -5.48 -27.32
CA GLU A 296 -31.27 -6.52 -28.30
C GLU A 296 -30.35 -6.51 -29.56
N ASN A 297 -29.71 -5.40 -29.85
CA ASN A 297 -28.79 -5.28 -30.97
C ASN A 297 -27.36 -5.74 -30.63
N GLY A 298 -27.11 -6.06 -29.35
CA GLY A 298 -25.77 -6.41 -28.86
C GLY A 298 -24.89 -5.22 -28.51
N ASP A 299 -25.41 -4.00 -28.56
CA ASP A 299 -24.75 -2.80 -28.08
C ASP A 299 -24.94 -2.65 -26.57
N PHE A 300 -24.09 -1.86 -25.90
CA PHE A 300 -24.29 -1.58 -24.48
C PHE A 300 -25.66 -0.91 -24.24
N PHE A 301 -26.32 -1.38 -23.20
CA PHE A 301 -27.58 -0.76 -22.75
C PHE A 301 -27.29 0.62 -22.15
N MET A 302 -27.76 1.69 -22.80
CA MET A 302 -27.41 3.08 -22.46
C MET A 302 -28.64 3.99 -22.42
N TYR A 303 -28.44 5.29 -22.42
CA TYR A 303 -29.47 6.32 -22.25
C TYR A 303 -30.67 6.14 -23.19
N ASP A 304 -30.45 5.83 -24.47
CA ASP A 304 -31.55 5.65 -25.44
C ASP A 304 -32.44 4.44 -25.11
N ASP A 305 -31.85 3.39 -24.55
CA ASP A 305 -32.58 2.22 -24.05
C ASP A 305 -33.28 2.53 -22.74
N LEU A 306 -32.67 3.34 -21.85
CA LEU A 306 -33.26 3.78 -20.58
C LEU A 306 -34.52 4.63 -20.77
N LYS A 307 -34.68 5.35 -21.86
CA LYS A 307 -35.87 6.14 -22.15
C LYS A 307 -37.14 5.28 -22.17
N ASN A 308 -37.01 4.01 -22.50
CA ASN A 308 -38.11 3.04 -22.51
C ASN A 308 -38.43 2.49 -21.13
N PHE A 309 -37.56 2.67 -20.14
CA PHE A 309 -37.72 2.27 -18.74
C PHE A 309 -38.63 3.24 -17.94
N GLY A 310 -39.14 4.27 -18.52
CA GLY A 310 -40.08 5.17 -17.88
C GLY A 310 -39.52 6.00 -16.71
N THR A 311 -40.23 7.07 -16.41
CA THR A 311 -40.03 7.89 -15.20
C THR A 311 -41.25 7.75 -14.31
N SER A 312 -41.08 7.76 -12.99
CA SER A 312 -42.19 7.78 -12.07
C SER A 312 -42.99 9.06 -12.27
N ALA A 313 -44.34 8.94 -12.27
CA ALA A 313 -45.24 10.08 -12.37
C ALA A 313 -45.03 11.14 -11.29
N ASN A 314 -44.32 10.81 -10.20
CA ASN A 314 -44.01 11.67 -9.06
C ASN A 314 -42.52 12.10 -8.99
N GLY A 315 -41.69 11.76 -10.00
CA GLY A 315 -40.27 12.11 -10.04
C GLY A 315 -39.38 11.44 -8.95
N ILE A 316 -39.90 10.45 -8.21
CA ILE A 316 -39.14 9.82 -7.12
C ILE A 316 -38.11 8.83 -7.65
N LEU A 317 -38.43 8.11 -8.74
CA LEU A 317 -37.47 7.25 -9.43
C LEU A 317 -37.30 7.73 -10.87
N ASP A 318 -36.14 8.16 -11.22
CA ASP A 318 -35.74 8.54 -12.59
C ASP A 318 -34.50 7.78 -12.99
N TYR A 319 -34.69 6.57 -13.55
CA TYR A 319 -33.56 5.75 -13.99
C TYR A 319 -32.83 6.36 -15.17
N THR A 320 -33.50 7.19 -15.99
CA THR A 320 -32.83 7.90 -17.11
C THR A 320 -31.81 8.91 -16.62
N ALA A 321 -32.04 9.46 -15.43
CA ALA A 321 -31.13 10.43 -14.83
C ALA A 321 -29.93 9.77 -14.15
N TYR A 322 -30.13 8.68 -13.43
CA TYR A 322 -29.12 8.20 -12.48
C TYR A 322 -28.68 6.77 -12.68
N ALA A 323 -29.45 5.92 -13.38
CA ALA A 323 -29.01 4.57 -13.62
C ALA A 323 -27.80 4.54 -14.56
N SER A 324 -26.84 3.67 -14.26
CA SER A 324 -25.61 3.55 -15.02
C SER A 324 -25.35 2.10 -15.41
N ASN A 325 -24.83 1.91 -16.62
CA ASN A 325 -24.21 0.67 -17.04
C ASN A 325 -22.70 0.77 -16.76
N PRO A 326 -22.21 0.18 -15.64
CA PRO A 326 -20.83 0.37 -15.22
C PRO A 326 -19.84 -0.27 -16.19
N MET A 327 -20.26 -1.28 -16.97
CA MET A 327 -19.40 -1.87 -18.02
C MET A 327 -19.21 -0.93 -19.20
N ALA A 328 -20.28 -0.30 -19.66
CA ALA A 328 -20.20 0.73 -20.68
C ALA A 328 -19.33 1.91 -20.20
N HIS A 329 -19.58 2.38 -18.96
CA HIS A 329 -18.78 3.44 -18.35
C HIS A 329 -17.28 3.11 -18.39
N MET A 330 -16.90 1.92 -17.93
CA MET A 330 -15.51 1.48 -17.90
C MET A 330 -14.93 1.37 -19.32
N VAL A 331 -15.66 0.80 -20.28
CA VAL A 331 -15.21 0.68 -21.67
C VAL A 331 -14.98 2.05 -22.29
N TYR A 332 -15.92 3.00 -22.16
CA TYR A 332 -15.78 4.33 -22.74
C TYR A 332 -14.73 5.21 -22.07
N ASN A 333 -14.41 4.94 -20.82
CA ASN A 333 -13.41 5.74 -20.10
C ASN A 333 -12.02 5.09 -20.06
N GLN A 334 -11.90 3.77 -20.29
CA GLN A 334 -10.62 3.07 -20.05
C GLN A 334 -10.24 2.05 -21.11
N ALA A 335 -11.19 1.57 -21.93
CA ALA A 335 -11.03 0.39 -22.77
C ALA A 335 -9.84 0.44 -23.72
N GLY A 336 -8.78 -0.28 -23.40
CA GLY A 336 -7.60 -0.44 -24.24
C GLY A 336 -6.84 0.86 -24.52
N ASN A 337 -7.37 1.96 -24.02
CA ASN A 337 -7.05 3.30 -24.41
C ASN A 337 -6.10 4.00 -23.46
N ASN A 338 -5.77 3.38 -22.35
CA ASN A 338 -4.92 3.99 -21.33
C ASN A 338 -3.81 3.02 -20.92
N LYS A 339 -2.72 3.00 -21.70
CA LYS A 339 -1.55 2.17 -21.38
C LYS A 339 -0.45 3.03 -20.80
N ASN A 340 -0.21 2.86 -19.51
CA ASN A 340 0.90 3.50 -18.82
C ASN A 340 2.18 2.69 -19.05
N LYS A 341 3.21 3.35 -19.56
CA LYS A 341 4.54 2.79 -19.77
C LYS A 341 5.51 3.45 -18.81
N ASN A 342 6.17 2.66 -17.99
CA ASN A 342 7.16 3.13 -17.04
C ASN A 342 8.53 2.52 -17.35
N PHE A 343 9.56 3.34 -17.25
CA PHE A 343 10.95 2.95 -17.36
C PHE A 343 11.67 3.30 -16.07
N ASN A 344 12.43 2.37 -15.53
CA ASN A 344 13.31 2.60 -14.39
C ASN A 344 14.70 2.11 -14.76
N LEU A 345 15.69 2.99 -14.58
CA LEU A 345 17.10 2.68 -14.70
C LEU A 345 17.80 3.01 -13.38
N ASN A 346 18.47 2.03 -12.80
CA ASN A 346 19.33 2.22 -11.65
C ASN A 346 20.73 1.75 -12.04
N THR A 347 21.71 2.61 -11.91
CA THR A 347 23.10 2.28 -12.21
C THR A 347 24.00 2.74 -11.08
N ALA A 348 25.03 1.97 -10.79
CA ALA A 348 26.12 2.37 -9.92
C ALA A 348 27.43 1.85 -10.47
N ALA A 349 28.48 2.66 -10.32
CA ALA A 349 29.85 2.24 -10.56
C ALA A 349 30.70 2.64 -9.35
N TYR A 350 31.62 1.77 -8.95
CA TYR A 350 32.50 2.05 -7.84
C TYR A 350 33.95 1.68 -8.15
N LEU A 351 34.83 2.46 -7.56
CA LEU A 351 36.25 2.19 -7.50
C LEU A 351 36.64 1.92 -6.03
N GLU A 352 37.25 0.79 -5.77
CA GLU A 352 37.79 0.44 -4.46
C GLU A 352 39.29 0.41 -4.54
N VAL A 353 39.97 1.14 -3.66
CA VAL A 353 41.41 1.20 -3.57
C VAL A 353 41.84 0.79 -2.17
N GLN A 354 42.68 -0.25 -2.10
CA GLN A 354 43.26 -0.79 -0.86
C GLN A 354 44.79 -0.62 -0.84
N PRO A 355 45.28 0.56 -0.47
CA PRO A 355 46.71 0.84 -0.52
C PRO A 355 47.51 0.09 0.54
N LEU A 356 46.88 -0.24 1.66
CA LEU A 356 47.41 -1.04 2.76
C LEU A 356 46.38 -2.11 3.12
N LYS A 357 46.84 -3.23 3.66
CA LYS A 357 45.92 -4.31 4.11
C LYS A 357 44.88 -3.73 5.09
N ASN A 358 43.60 -3.99 4.78
CA ASN A 358 42.42 -3.55 5.55
C ASN A 358 42.16 -2.02 5.57
N LEU A 359 42.94 -1.18 4.88
CA LEU A 359 42.59 0.22 4.66
C LEU A 359 42.00 0.36 3.27
N ILE A 360 40.69 0.60 3.22
CA ILE A 360 39.93 0.57 1.98
C ILE A 360 39.25 1.93 1.77
N TYR A 361 39.59 2.56 0.66
CA TYR A 361 38.82 3.67 0.12
C TYR A 361 37.87 3.14 -0.94
N LYS A 362 36.59 3.53 -0.88
CA LYS A 362 35.58 3.24 -1.91
C LYS A 362 34.88 4.52 -2.32
N GLY A 363 35.04 4.89 -3.60
CA GLY A 363 34.27 5.93 -4.26
C GLY A 363 33.17 5.31 -5.14
N GLN A 364 31.94 5.72 -4.99
CA GLN A 364 30.79 5.21 -5.74
C GLN A 364 29.97 6.35 -6.32
N VAL A 365 29.67 6.28 -7.61
CA VAL A 365 28.70 7.13 -8.30
C VAL A 365 27.47 6.31 -8.60
N SER A 366 26.29 6.81 -8.29
CA SER A 366 25.03 6.19 -8.69
C SER A 366 24.13 7.16 -9.45
N TYR A 367 23.37 6.63 -10.39
CA TYR A 367 22.37 7.37 -11.15
C TYR A 367 21.10 6.55 -11.26
N LYS A 368 19.98 7.21 -10.98
CA LYS A 368 18.63 6.67 -11.15
C LYS A 368 17.83 7.59 -12.03
N GLN A 369 17.05 6.99 -12.92
CA GLN A 369 16.11 7.69 -13.76
C GLN A 369 14.82 6.88 -13.83
N TRP A 370 13.70 7.58 -13.71
CA TRP A 370 12.39 6.99 -13.97
C TRP A 370 11.62 7.89 -14.93
N SER A 371 10.83 7.27 -15.78
CA SER A 371 9.90 7.98 -16.65
C SER A 371 8.58 7.24 -16.74
N SER A 372 7.53 7.99 -16.97
CA SER A 372 6.18 7.49 -17.20
C SER A 372 5.60 8.19 -18.39
N SER A 373 4.93 7.44 -19.27
CA SER A 373 4.19 8.01 -20.38
C SER A 373 2.89 7.24 -20.59
N TRP A 374 1.81 7.95 -20.85
CA TRP A 374 0.56 7.35 -21.24
C TRP A 374 -0.18 8.22 -22.24
N ARG A 375 -1.01 7.57 -23.04
CA ARG A 375 -1.90 8.19 -24.01
C ARG A 375 -3.26 7.52 -23.87
N SER A 376 -4.31 8.33 -23.89
CA SER A 376 -5.68 7.83 -23.91
C SER A 376 -6.50 8.48 -25.03
N TYR A 377 -7.54 7.79 -25.42
CA TYR A 377 -8.64 8.29 -26.23
C TYR A 377 -9.95 8.02 -25.52
N LEU A 378 -10.75 9.04 -25.37
CA LEU A 378 -12.03 9.02 -24.68
C LEU A 378 -13.12 9.38 -25.67
N PRO A 379 -13.93 8.43 -26.15
CA PRO A 379 -14.97 8.67 -27.17
C PRO A 379 -16.18 9.42 -26.59
N VAL A 380 -17.06 9.88 -27.48
CA VAL A 380 -18.39 10.40 -27.15
C VAL A 380 -19.27 9.25 -26.67
N TYR A 381 -20.00 9.45 -25.59
CA TYR A 381 -20.99 8.50 -25.09
C TYR A 381 -22.05 9.19 -24.20
N GLN A 382 -23.18 8.53 -24.01
CA GLN A 382 -24.20 8.95 -23.07
C GLN A 382 -24.83 7.72 -22.41
N ILE A 383 -24.49 7.47 -21.15
CA ILE A 383 -25.03 6.37 -20.35
C ILE A 383 -26.30 6.83 -19.63
N ASN A 384 -26.28 8.03 -19.04
CA ASN A 384 -27.44 8.62 -18.40
C ASN A 384 -27.50 10.14 -18.62
N ASN A 385 -28.46 10.80 -17.95
CA ASN A 385 -28.75 12.22 -18.14
C ASN A 385 -28.11 13.14 -17.08
N GLN A 386 -27.49 12.59 -16.05
CA GLN A 386 -26.95 13.33 -14.89
C GLN A 386 -25.44 13.20 -14.73
N GLY A 387 -24.70 13.20 -15.85
CA GLY A 387 -23.26 13.37 -15.81
C GLY A 387 -22.44 12.15 -16.22
N ASP A 388 -23.05 10.98 -16.46
CA ASP A 388 -22.33 9.85 -17.05
C ASP A 388 -22.44 9.91 -18.58
N SER A 389 -21.82 10.95 -19.13
CA SER A 389 -21.84 11.25 -20.56
C SER A 389 -20.61 12.06 -20.96
N ARG A 390 -20.28 12.02 -22.23
CA ARG A 390 -19.28 12.87 -22.88
C ARG A 390 -19.77 13.30 -24.26
N ASP A 391 -19.93 14.60 -24.45
CA ASP A 391 -20.47 15.19 -25.66
C ASP A 391 -19.38 15.46 -26.72
N LYS A 392 -18.10 15.46 -26.31
CA LYS A 392 -16.95 15.66 -27.19
C LYS A 392 -15.88 14.64 -26.84
N ASP A 393 -15.34 14.01 -27.87
CA ASP A 393 -14.21 13.12 -27.66
C ASP A 393 -12.93 13.85 -27.24
N GLN A 394 -12.03 13.13 -26.59
CA GLN A 394 -10.78 13.67 -26.08
C GLN A 394 -9.62 12.75 -26.40
N THR A 395 -8.46 13.33 -26.66
CA THR A 395 -7.19 12.62 -26.62
C THR A 395 -6.27 13.28 -25.60
N ILE A 396 -5.64 12.47 -24.77
CA ILE A 396 -4.78 12.93 -23.68
C ILE A 396 -3.41 12.27 -23.84
N ASN A 397 -2.36 13.07 -23.77
CA ASN A 397 -0.98 12.58 -23.70
C ASN A 397 -0.32 13.13 -22.45
N ASN A 398 0.39 12.27 -21.74
CA ASN A 398 1.16 12.63 -20.56
C ASN A 398 2.56 12.01 -20.64
N VAL A 399 3.58 12.81 -20.32
CA VAL A 399 4.97 12.36 -20.20
C VAL A 399 5.55 12.95 -18.92
N SER A 400 6.15 12.12 -18.10
CA SER A 400 6.84 12.56 -16.89
C SER A 400 8.21 11.89 -16.75
N LEU A 401 9.14 12.60 -16.10
CA LEU A 401 10.52 12.19 -15.92
C LEU A 401 11.02 12.65 -14.56
N GLY A 402 11.81 11.82 -13.91
CA GLY A 402 12.53 12.17 -12.69
C GLY A 402 13.90 11.50 -12.65
N TRP A 403 14.82 12.05 -11.90
CA TRP A 403 16.16 11.48 -11.74
C TRP A 403 16.79 11.85 -10.39
N ASN A 404 17.75 11.03 -10.00
CA ASN A 404 18.61 11.26 -8.84
C ASN A 404 20.02 10.74 -9.18
N TRP A 405 21.05 11.48 -8.79
CA TRP A 405 22.41 10.96 -8.76
C TRP A 405 23.05 11.19 -7.41
N SER A 406 23.99 10.33 -7.02
CA SER A 406 24.75 10.49 -5.79
C SER A 406 26.21 10.11 -5.99
N LEU A 407 27.06 10.77 -5.19
CA LEU A 407 28.47 10.44 -5.03
C LEU A 407 28.72 10.12 -3.56
N THR A 408 29.13 8.90 -3.28
CA THR A 408 29.44 8.42 -1.93
C THR A 408 30.91 8.06 -1.86
N ASN A 409 31.63 8.59 -0.87
CA ASN A 409 33.00 8.24 -0.58
C ASN A 409 33.12 7.70 0.83
N THR A 410 33.82 6.57 0.99
CA THR A 410 34.03 5.96 2.30
C THR A 410 35.50 5.56 2.44
N LEU A 411 36.04 5.78 3.62
CA LEU A 411 37.35 5.26 4.04
C LEU A 411 37.13 4.36 5.24
N SER A 412 37.49 3.11 5.13
CA SER A 412 37.37 2.13 6.22
C SER A 412 38.73 1.54 6.57
N TYR A 413 38.94 1.34 7.86
CA TYR A 413 40.14 0.69 8.37
C TYR A 413 39.79 -0.32 9.44
N ARG A 414 40.27 -1.56 9.23
CA ARG A 414 40.14 -2.66 10.21
C ARG A 414 41.47 -3.00 10.77
N PHE A 415 41.58 -2.98 12.09
CA PHE A 415 42.81 -3.31 12.77
C PHE A 415 42.56 -3.97 14.11
N ASP A 416 43.48 -4.78 14.54
CA ASP A 416 43.48 -5.49 15.81
C ASP A 416 44.57 -4.95 16.71
N ILE A 417 44.27 -4.67 17.97
CA ILE A 417 45.22 -4.43 19.04
C ILE A 417 45.24 -5.70 19.87
N THR A 418 46.22 -6.57 19.62
CA THR A 418 46.21 -7.96 20.08
C THR A 418 45.10 -8.80 19.43
N ASP A 419 45.12 -10.12 19.64
CA ASP A 419 44.06 -11.05 19.14
C ASP A 419 42.71 -10.92 19.91
N LEU A 420 42.61 -9.91 20.79
CA LEU A 420 41.46 -9.76 21.67
C LEU A 420 40.62 -8.50 21.38
N HIS A 421 41.24 -7.49 20.80
CA HIS A 421 40.62 -6.17 20.56
C HIS A 421 40.53 -5.92 19.06
N HIS A 422 39.32 -5.95 18.52
CA HIS A 422 39.09 -5.73 17.09
C HIS A 422 38.37 -4.39 16.88
N PHE A 423 38.85 -3.61 15.95
CA PHE A 423 38.31 -2.31 15.59
C PHE A 423 37.96 -2.26 14.09
N ASP A 424 36.78 -1.71 13.77
CA ASP A 424 36.34 -1.36 12.41
C ASP A 424 35.88 0.10 12.43
N VAL A 425 36.67 0.98 11.83
CA VAL A 425 36.41 2.42 11.78
C VAL A 425 36.07 2.79 10.34
N LEU A 426 35.02 3.59 10.15
CA LEU A 426 34.60 4.09 8.86
C LEU A 426 34.31 5.58 8.95
N ALA A 427 34.79 6.35 8.00
CA ALA A 427 34.38 7.73 7.75
C ALA A 427 33.87 7.87 6.32
N GLY A 428 32.85 8.66 6.12
CA GLY A 428 32.23 8.80 4.82
C GLY A 428 31.61 10.17 4.55
N THR A 429 31.48 10.47 3.28
CA THR A 429 30.74 11.61 2.76
C THR A 429 29.79 11.16 1.66
N GLU A 430 28.64 11.79 1.59
CA GLU A 430 27.68 11.56 0.51
C GLU A 430 27.11 12.88 0.03
N TYR A 431 27.10 13.07 -1.27
CA TYR A 431 26.39 14.17 -1.91
C TYR A 431 25.36 13.59 -2.89
N SER A 432 24.15 14.10 -2.86
CA SER A 432 23.13 13.72 -3.84
C SER A 432 22.41 14.95 -4.37
N LYS A 433 21.96 14.84 -5.63
CA LYS A 433 21.09 15.81 -6.26
C LYS A 433 19.97 15.09 -6.98
N SER A 434 18.76 15.56 -6.79
CA SER A 434 17.59 14.97 -7.40
C SER A 434 16.73 16.04 -8.08
N ARG A 435 16.07 15.62 -9.14
CA ARG A 435 14.92 16.30 -9.69
C ARG A 435 13.72 15.38 -9.54
N PRO A 436 12.77 15.67 -8.64
CA PRO A 436 11.53 14.92 -8.54
C PRO A 436 10.79 14.89 -9.87
N THR A 437 9.76 14.08 -9.95
CA THR A 437 8.98 13.94 -11.18
C THR A 437 8.49 15.30 -11.68
N TYR A 438 8.80 15.61 -12.93
CA TYR A 438 8.28 16.73 -13.68
C TYR A 438 7.71 16.23 -15.01
N GLY A 439 6.76 16.95 -15.59
CA GLY A 439 6.12 16.42 -16.77
C GLY A 439 5.28 17.44 -17.53
N GLU A 440 4.78 16.98 -18.65
CA GLU A 440 3.89 17.73 -19.52
C GLU A 440 2.68 16.86 -19.84
N SER A 441 1.50 17.48 -19.86
CA SER A 441 0.24 16.87 -20.24
C SER A 441 -0.47 17.75 -21.25
N VAL A 442 -0.96 17.15 -22.32
CA VAL A 442 -1.79 17.82 -23.29
C VAL A 442 -3.09 17.04 -23.44
N GLU A 443 -4.19 17.75 -23.28
CA GLU A 443 -5.55 17.28 -23.51
C GLU A 443 -6.16 18.07 -24.66
N ALA A 444 -6.60 17.40 -25.73
CA ALA A 444 -7.31 18.00 -26.82
C ALA A 444 -8.74 17.45 -26.87
N THR A 445 -9.72 18.35 -26.78
CA THR A 445 -11.16 18.05 -26.79
C THR A 445 -11.77 18.41 -28.18
N GLY A 446 -12.66 17.58 -28.66
CA GLY A 446 -13.25 17.73 -30.01
C GLY A 446 -12.30 17.18 -31.08
N TYR A 447 -11.75 16.01 -30.81
CA TYR A 447 -10.98 15.22 -31.76
C TYR A 447 -11.86 14.81 -32.93
N ASN A 448 -11.28 14.59 -34.12
CA ASN A 448 -12.04 14.21 -35.29
C ASN A 448 -12.64 12.80 -35.14
N SER A 449 -13.94 12.72 -34.88
CA SER A 449 -14.68 11.47 -34.67
C SER A 449 -14.65 10.52 -35.89
N ALA A 450 -14.20 10.95 -37.08
CA ALA A 450 -13.99 10.07 -38.22
C ALA A 450 -12.94 8.99 -38.01
N PHE A 451 -12.04 9.20 -37.03
CA PHE A 451 -11.02 8.24 -36.62
C PHE A 451 -11.28 7.63 -35.21
N GLY A 452 -12.50 7.52 -34.80
CA GLY A 452 -12.99 7.22 -33.45
C GLY A 452 -12.38 6.02 -32.69
N ASP A 453 -11.08 5.80 -32.81
CA ASP A 453 -10.34 4.73 -32.13
C ASP A 453 -9.00 5.21 -31.56
N PHE A 454 -8.49 4.46 -30.58
CA PHE A 454 -7.22 4.73 -29.93
C PHE A 454 -6.01 4.72 -30.87
N THR A 455 -6.04 3.92 -31.94
CA THR A 455 -4.92 3.76 -32.87
C THR A 455 -4.63 5.06 -33.62
N HIS A 456 -5.65 5.79 -33.96
CA HIS A 456 -5.57 7.04 -34.73
C HIS A 456 -5.62 8.30 -33.85
N ALA A 457 -5.93 8.17 -32.55
CA ALA A 457 -6.11 9.29 -31.63
C ALA A 457 -4.76 9.91 -31.19
N TYR A 458 -4.11 10.60 -32.10
CA TYR A 458 -2.92 11.38 -31.79
C TYR A 458 -3.25 12.87 -31.87
N LEU A 459 -2.56 13.70 -31.06
CA LEU A 459 -2.72 15.17 -31.09
C LEU A 459 -2.60 15.76 -32.48
N HIS A 460 -1.78 15.15 -33.36
CA HIS A 460 -1.62 15.53 -34.73
C HIS A 460 -2.91 15.40 -35.55
N ASN A 461 -3.79 14.48 -35.19
CA ASN A 461 -5.02 14.20 -35.92
C ASN A 461 -6.23 15.01 -35.41
N THR A 462 -6.03 15.88 -34.41
CA THR A 462 -7.11 16.72 -33.87
C THR A 462 -7.57 17.76 -34.91
N GLU A 463 -8.83 18.12 -34.87
CA GLU A 463 -9.37 19.19 -35.70
C GLU A 463 -8.73 20.55 -35.37
N ARG A 464 -8.62 21.43 -36.34
CA ARG A 464 -8.07 22.78 -36.13
C ARG A 464 -8.82 23.63 -35.11
N LYS A 465 -10.08 23.27 -34.82
CA LYS A 465 -10.95 23.93 -33.83
C LYS A 465 -10.97 23.23 -32.49
N ALA A 466 -10.21 22.14 -32.33
CA ALA A 466 -10.14 21.45 -31.02
C ALA A 466 -9.62 22.40 -29.96
N THR A 467 -10.25 22.36 -28.80
CA THR A 467 -9.74 23.06 -27.61
C THR A 467 -8.63 22.22 -27.00
N ALA A 468 -7.44 22.78 -26.86
CA ALA A 468 -6.34 22.10 -26.22
C ALA A 468 -5.99 22.77 -24.86
N THR A 469 -5.89 21.96 -23.83
CA THR A 469 -5.35 22.36 -22.52
C THR A 469 -3.96 21.78 -22.38
N VAL A 470 -2.97 22.63 -22.12
CA VAL A 470 -1.58 22.22 -21.91
C VAL A 470 -1.21 22.51 -20.47
N ASN A 471 -0.76 21.48 -19.74
CA ASN A 471 -0.26 21.59 -18.40
C ASN A 471 1.19 21.15 -18.36
N GLY A 472 2.04 21.93 -17.71
CA GLY A 472 3.42 21.57 -17.39
C GLY A 472 3.68 21.86 -15.93
N TYR A 473 4.25 20.92 -15.24
CA TYR A 473 4.60 21.08 -13.85
C TYR A 473 6.11 20.88 -13.66
N PRO A 474 6.83 21.98 -13.44
CA PRO A 474 8.23 21.87 -13.07
C PRO A 474 8.37 21.31 -11.66
N SER A 475 9.50 20.70 -11.37
CA SER A 475 9.87 20.35 -10.02
C SER A 475 11.17 21.05 -9.63
N ASP A 476 11.26 21.50 -8.37
CA ASP A 476 12.47 22.06 -7.82
C ASP A 476 13.53 20.96 -7.63
N TYR A 477 14.80 21.33 -7.81
CA TYR A 477 15.92 20.46 -7.50
C TYR A 477 16.09 20.30 -6.00
N GLY A 478 16.28 19.07 -5.54
CA GLY A 478 16.70 18.76 -4.18
C GLY A 478 18.18 18.41 -4.12
N SER A 479 18.86 18.83 -3.07
CA SER A 479 20.25 18.47 -2.81
C SER A 479 20.43 18.06 -1.35
N LYS A 480 21.25 17.04 -1.12
CA LYS A 480 21.66 16.60 0.22
C LYS A 480 23.17 16.48 0.28
N MET A 481 23.75 16.83 1.44
CA MET A 481 25.14 16.60 1.76
C MET A 481 25.24 15.97 3.13
N SER A 482 26.01 14.90 3.25
CA SER A 482 26.11 14.13 4.48
C SER A 482 27.55 13.84 4.84
N TYR A 483 27.84 13.86 6.14
CA TYR A 483 29.09 13.38 6.73
C TYR A 483 28.76 12.35 7.79
N PHE A 484 29.46 11.23 7.81
CA PHE A 484 29.19 10.18 8.79
C PHE A 484 30.45 9.46 9.21
N GLY A 485 30.44 8.98 10.46
CA GLY A 485 31.47 8.15 11.03
C GLY A 485 30.88 6.99 11.80
N ARG A 486 31.56 5.85 11.77
CA ARG A 486 31.19 4.65 12.53
C ARG A 486 32.44 4.05 13.18
N LEU A 487 32.29 3.68 14.43
CA LEU A 487 33.24 2.87 15.17
C LEU A 487 32.55 1.58 15.62
N ASN A 488 33.05 0.43 15.20
CA ASN A 488 32.68 -0.85 15.78
C ASN A 488 33.90 -1.38 16.56
N TYR A 489 33.65 -1.82 17.76
CA TYR A 489 34.63 -2.42 18.64
C TYR A 489 34.11 -3.74 19.18
N ASP A 490 34.96 -4.74 19.17
CA ASP A 490 34.64 -6.01 19.84
C ASP A 490 35.83 -6.48 20.70
N PHE A 491 35.55 -7.01 21.88
CA PHE A 491 36.48 -7.61 22.78
C PHE A 491 36.19 -9.11 22.92
N LYS A 492 37.12 -9.95 22.49
CA LYS A 492 37.05 -11.42 22.53
C LYS A 492 35.79 -11.99 21.90
N GLU A 493 35.20 -11.34 20.92
CA GLU A 493 33.89 -11.68 20.36
C GLU A 493 32.79 -11.86 21.45
N THR A 494 32.99 -11.27 22.63
CA THR A 494 32.11 -11.39 23.79
C THR A 494 31.41 -10.07 24.10
N TYR A 495 32.14 -8.96 24.12
CA TYR A 495 31.59 -7.63 24.33
C TYR A 495 31.71 -6.81 23.08
N MET A 496 30.61 -6.26 22.58
CA MET A 496 30.56 -5.48 21.36
C MET A 496 30.01 -4.09 21.63
N PHE A 497 30.56 -3.11 20.96
CA PHE A 497 30.09 -1.73 20.99
C PHE A 497 30.12 -1.14 19.57
N SER A 498 29.08 -0.40 19.22
CA SER A 498 29.03 0.38 17.98
C SER A 498 28.57 1.80 18.28
N ALA A 499 29.26 2.77 17.69
CA ALA A 499 28.88 4.18 17.74
C ALA A 499 28.86 4.74 16.32
N ILE A 500 27.80 5.45 16.00
CA ILE A 500 27.64 6.13 14.69
C ILE A 500 27.25 7.58 14.99
N ILE A 501 27.86 8.50 14.26
CA ILE A 501 27.40 9.88 14.17
C ILE A 501 27.21 10.25 12.71
N ARG A 502 26.11 10.93 12.41
CA ARG A 502 25.81 11.42 11.09
C ARG A 502 25.29 12.85 11.14
N ALA A 503 25.78 13.67 10.21
CA ALA A 503 25.29 15.01 9.96
C ALA A 503 24.75 15.07 8.54
N ASP A 504 23.46 15.39 8.39
CA ASP A 504 22.77 15.51 7.10
C ASP A 504 22.34 16.94 6.86
N GLY A 505 22.69 17.51 5.73
CA GLY A 505 22.24 18.81 5.25
C GLY A 505 21.26 18.64 4.09
N SER A 506 20.10 19.29 4.16
CA SER A 506 19.03 19.23 3.14
C SER A 506 18.66 20.61 2.62
N SER A 507 18.58 20.77 1.30
CA SER A 507 18.11 21.99 0.65
C SER A 507 16.60 22.24 0.82
N LYS A 508 15.87 21.29 1.40
CA LYS A 508 14.43 21.41 1.66
C LYS A 508 14.07 22.36 2.80
N PHE A 509 15.06 22.72 3.61
CA PHE A 509 14.91 23.66 4.75
C PHE A 509 15.58 24.99 4.47
N ALA A 510 15.13 26.03 5.18
CA ALA A 510 15.70 27.37 5.09
C ALA A 510 17.13 27.41 5.62
N LYS A 511 17.87 28.42 5.19
CA LYS A 511 19.25 28.65 5.68
C LYS A 511 19.26 28.80 7.21
N GLY A 512 20.06 28.02 7.90
CA GLY A 512 20.13 27.94 9.36
C GLY A 512 19.53 26.65 9.91
N ASN A 513 18.50 26.07 9.26
CA ASN A 513 17.81 24.85 9.68
C ASN A 513 18.12 23.64 8.78
N GLN A 514 19.07 23.78 7.85
CA GLN A 514 19.38 22.75 6.86
C GLN A 514 20.06 21.50 7.45
N TRP A 515 20.79 21.66 8.55
CA TRP A 515 21.61 20.60 9.13
C TRP A 515 20.93 19.92 10.32
N GLY A 516 20.88 18.58 10.27
CA GLY A 516 20.49 17.71 11.37
C GLY A 516 21.64 16.80 11.80
N TYR A 517 21.72 16.47 13.11
CA TYR A 517 22.76 15.65 13.70
C TYR A 517 22.14 14.44 14.40
N PHE A 518 22.55 13.25 14.02
CA PHE A 518 21.89 12.01 14.40
C PHE A 518 22.91 11.01 14.98
N PRO A 519 23.09 10.99 16.31
CA PRO A 519 23.95 10.01 16.99
C PRO A 519 23.21 8.69 17.21
N SER A 520 23.96 7.57 17.22
CA SER A 520 23.44 6.24 17.56
C SER A 520 24.50 5.39 18.23
N PHE A 521 24.07 4.62 19.23
CA PHE A 521 24.94 3.76 20.01
C PHE A 521 24.28 2.38 20.18
N SER A 522 25.08 1.33 20.14
CA SER A 522 24.59 -0.01 20.50
C SER A 522 25.68 -0.84 21.17
N ALA A 523 25.27 -1.75 22.03
CA ALA A 523 26.13 -2.67 22.73
C ALA A 523 25.57 -4.09 22.69
N GLY A 524 26.43 -5.08 22.76
CA GLY A 524 26.08 -6.48 22.81
C GLY A 524 27.00 -7.26 23.73
N TRP A 525 26.43 -8.25 24.40
CA TRP A 525 27.13 -9.17 25.27
C TRP A 525 26.77 -10.61 24.90
N VAL A 526 27.77 -11.37 24.42
CA VAL A 526 27.63 -12.81 24.15
C VAL A 526 27.88 -13.57 25.44
N ILE A 527 26.83 -13.72 26.25
CA ILE A 527 26.87 -14.35 27.55
C ILE A 527 27.38 -15.80 27.48
N SER A 528 27.02 -16.52 26.41
CA SER A 528 27.48 -17.89 26.17
C SER A 528 28.99 -18.05 25.98
N ASN A 529 29.75 -16.97 25.74
CA ASN A 529 31.20 -17.00 25.68
C ASN A 529 31.86 -16.92 27.05
N GLU A 530 31.08 -16.62 28.09
CA GLU A 530 31.59 -16.50 29.46
C GLU A 530 31.93 -17.85 30.12
N ALA A 531 32.92 -17.85 31.00
CA ALA A 531 33.40 -19.06 31.64
C ALA A 531 32.33 -19.76 32.48
N PHE A 532 31.45 -19.00 33.13
CA PHE A 532 30.32 -19.52 33.92
C PHE A 532 29.23 -20.21 33.10
N MET A 533 29.19 -19.99 31.77
CA MET A 533 28.22 -20.60 30.85
C MET A 533 28.71 -21.92 30.23
N LYS A 534 29.93 -22.35 30.46
CA LYS A 534 30.48 -23.56 29.84
C LYS A 534 29.62 -24.80 30.08
N ASN A 535 29.02 -24.91 31.26
CA ASN A 535 28.20 -26.07 31.66
C ASN A 535 26.82 -26.08 30.98
N THR A 536 26.39 -25.00 30.40
CA THR A 536 25.10 -24.89 29.67
C THR A 536 25.22 -25.20 28.19
N ALA A 537 26.44 -25.32 27.66
CA ALA A 537 26.71 -25.46 26.22
C ALA A 537 26.00 -26.65 25.56
N SER A 538 25.68 -27.71 26.34
CA SER A 538 24.97 -28.89 25.83
C SER A 538 23.53 -28.64 25.42
N TRP A 539 22.87 -27.66 26.01
CA TRP A 539 21.48 -27.30 25.72
C TRP A 539 21.28 -25.86 25.26
N LEU A 540 22.15 -24.93 25.68
CA LEU A 540 22.15 -23.51 25.29
C LEU A 540 23.47 -23.18 24.59
N GLY A 541 23.55 -23.37 23.32
CA GLY A 541 24.76 -23.19 22.50
C GLY A 541 25.11 -21.73 22.23
N PHE A 542 24.15 -20.82 22.32
CA PHE A 542 24.36 -19.39 22.11
C PHE A 542 23.36 -18.56 22.89
N LEU A 543 23.85 -17.54 23.59
CA LEU A 543 23.02 -16.53 24.25
C LEU A 543 23.69 -15.17 24.12
N LYS A 544 22.99 -14.20 23.57
CA LYS A 544 23.42 -12.80 23.41
C LYS A 544 22.31 -11.86 23.86
N VAL A 545 22.67 -10.84 24.63
CA VAL A 545 21.83 -9.69 24.94
C VAL A 545 22.39 -8.48 24.20
N ARG A 546 21.52 -7.64 23.69
CA ARG A 546 21.87 -6.41 22.98
C ARG A 546 20.95 -5.27 23.37
N ALA A 547 21.49 -4.06 23.38
CA ALA A 547 20.77 -2.82 23.60
C ALA A 547 21.28 -1.76 22.63
N GLY A 548 20.39 -0.90 22.19
CA GLY A 548 20.72 0.20 21.29
C GLY A 548 19.79 1.38 21.49
N TRP A 549 20.32 2.55 21.26
CA TRP A 549 19.61 3.80 21.19
C TRP A 549 20.15 4.62 20.01
N GLY A 550 19.29 5.37 19.34
CA GLY A 550 19.74 6.24 18.27
C GLY A 550 18.64 7.15 17.71
N GLN A 551 19.08 8.10 16.93
CA GLN A 551 18.25 9.08 16.25
C GLN A 551 18.47 9.02 14.75
N ASN A 552 17.40 9.21 13.97
CA ASN A 552 17.44 9.39 12.53
C ASN A 552 16.54 10.57 12.14
N GLY A 553 17.02 11.43 11.24
CA GLY A 553 16.23 12.53 10.71
C GLY A 553 15.31 12.10 9.57
N ASN A 554 14.24 12.85 9.34
CA ASN A 554 13.39 12.73 8.17
C ASN A 554 13.14 14.12 7.57
N ASP A 555 13.33 14.25 6.26
CA ASP A 555 13.06 15.46 5.49
C ASP A 555 12.04 15.21 4.38
N ASN A 556 11.10 14.30 4.61
CA ASN A 556 10.14 13.88 3.60
C ASN A 556 9.01 14.89 3.39
N ILE A 557 9.41 16.07 2.92
CA ILE A 557 8.52 17.13 2.42
C ILE A 557 8.92 17.49 0.99
N PRO A 558 8.02 18.05 0.18
CA PRO A 558 8.37 18.64 -1.11
C PRO A 558 9.43 19.73 -0.96
N ASN A 559 10.23 19.92 -2.01
CA ASN A 559 11.22 20.99 -2.03
C ASN A 559 10.54 22.36 -1.88
N SER A 560 11.22 23.31 -1.24
CA SER A 560 10.77 24.71 -1.11
C SER A 560 9.47 24.94 -0.34
N ASN A 561 8.92 23.93 0.39
CA ASN A 561 7.66 24.09 1.13
C ASN A 561 7.74 25.04 2.35
N TRP A 562 8.94 25.42 2.76
CA TRP A 562 9.15 26.47 3.75
C TRP A 562 8.87 27.91 3.21
N ARG A 563 8.76 28.05 1.85
CA ARG A 563 8.45 29.31 1.17
C ARG A 563 6.95 29.52 1.03
N ALA A 564 6.55 30.78 0.86
CA ALA A 564 5.18 31.11 0.47
C ALA A 564 4.85 30.47 -0.88
N GLY A 565 3.65 29.92 -0.99
CA GLY A 565 3.07 29.38 -2.22
C GLY A 565 2.01 30.32 -2.79
N TYR A 566 1.94 30.40 -4.12
CA TYR A 566 0.89 31.09 -4.83
C TYR A 566 0.24 30.13 -5.80
N GLU A 567 -1.06 30.24 -5.96
CA GLU A 567 -1.84 29.42 -6.88
C GLU A 567 -2.49 30.31 -7.95
N PHE A 568 -2.51 29.78 -9.17
CA PHE A 568 -3.13 30.40 -10.33
C PHE A 568 -4.28 29.49 -10.78
N GLY A 569 -5.36 30.05 -11.25
CA GLY A 569 -6.45 29.26 -11.76
C GLY A 569 -7.83 29.87 -11.56
N ASP A 570 -8.85 29.05 -11.72
CA ASP A 570 -10.25 29.46 -11.76
C ASP A 570 -10.74 30.18 -10.49
N TYR A 571 -10.17 29.86 -9.34
CA TYR A 571 -10.48 30.54 -8.07
C TYR A 571 -9.81 31.92 -7.91
N GLY A 572 -8.83 32.23 -8.74
CA GLY A 572 -8.11 33.50 -8.79
C GLY A 572 -8.53 34.40 -9.93
N LEU A 573 -9.69 34.17 -10.55
CA LEU A 573 -10.18 35.00 -11.63
C LEU A 573 -10.68 36.34 -11.11
N TYR A 574 -10.17 37.45 -11.67
CA TYR A 574 -10.66 38.79 -11.45
C TYR A 574 -11.46 39.26 -12.66
N THR A 575 -12.64 39.79 -12.41
CA THR A 575 -13.46 40.43 -13.44
C THR A 575 -13.29 41.93 -13.35
N PHE A 576 -12.77 42.55 -14.41
CA PHE A 576 -12.65 44.00 -14.51
C PHE A 576 -13.77 44.56 -15.40
N GLY A 577 -14.41 45.64 -14.94
CA GLY A 577 -15.45 46.30 -15.68
C GLY A 577 -16.80 45.59 -15.63
N SER A 578 -17.64 45.81 -16.66
CA SER A 578 -19.01 45.29 -16.77
C SER A 578 -19.09 43.91 -17.42
N ASP A 579 -18.00 43.38 -17.95
CA ASP A 579 -17.97 42.05 -18.58
C ASP A 579 -17.85 40.96 -17.54
N LYS A 580 -19.00 40.36 -17.17
CA LYS A 580 -19.06 39.27 -16.19
C LYS A 580 -18.49 37.93 -16.69
N ASN A 581 -18.20 37.79 -17.99
CA ASN A 581 -17.71 36.57 -18.62
C ASN A 581 -16.20 36.63 -18.94
N GLY A 582 -15.56 37.79 -18.77
CA GLY A 582 -14.15 38.03 -19.03
C GLY A 582 -13.30 37.99 -17.77
N GLY A 583 -13.08 36.80 -17.17
CA GLY A 583 -12.17 36.67 -16.03
C GLY A 583 -10.70 36.79 -16.47
N THR A 584 -9.95 37.64 -15.80
CA THR A 584 -8.48 37.70 -15.91
C THR A 584 -7.86 36.80 -14.86
N THR A 585 -7.01 35.89 -15.25
CA THR A 585 -6.31 35.00 -14.32
C THR A 585 -5.41 35.79 -13.37
N GLY A 586 -5.68 35.70 -12.10
CA GLY A 586 -4.84 36.24 -11.03
C GLY A 586 -4.09 35.16 -10.29
N ALA A 587 -3.32 35.58 -9.29
CA ALA A 587 -2.66 34.71 -8.34
C ALA A 587 -3.13 35.02 -6.93
N TYR A 588 -3.36 34.00 -6.13
CA TYR A 588 -3.68 34.17 -4.72
C TYR A 588 -2.71 33.36 -3.86
N PRO A 589 -2.41 33.83 -2.63
CA PRO A 589 -1.53 33.10 -1.74
C PRO A 589 -2.26 31.87 -1.20
N ASN A 590 -1.68 30.68 -1.38
CA ASN A 590 -2.27 29.43 -0.88
C ASN A 590 -1.51 28.85 0.32
N ARG A 591 -0.22 29.12 0.44
CA ARG A 591 0.61 28.59 1.52
C ARG A 591 1.42 29.69 2.19
N LEU A 592 1.31 29.76 3.51
CA LEU A 592 2.10 30.68 4.34
C LEU A 592 3.53 30.16 4.49
N ALA A 593 4.52 31.05 4.41
CA ALA A 593 5.92 30.71 4.63
C ALA A 593 6.19 30.26 6.08
N ASN A 594 7.10 29.31 6.25
CA ASN A 594 7.66 28.93 7.55
C ASN A 594 9.18 28.70 7.45
N PRO A 595 10.01 29.73 7.60
CA PRO A 595 11.46 29.58 7.54
C PRO A 595 12.05 28.82 8.73
N ASP A 596 11.30 28.63 9.83
CA ASP A 596 11.73 27.91 11.03
C ASP A 596 11.55 26.40 10.92
N LEU A 597 10.99 25.93 9.79
CA LEU A 597 10.79 24.51 9.53
C LEU A 597 12.11 23.72 9.61
N THR A 598 12.13 22.66 10.40
CA THR A 598 13.29 21.84 10.67
C THR A 598 13.00 20.34 10.50
N TRP A 599 14.00 19.53 10.74
CA TRP A 599 13.95 18.07 10.62
C TRP A 599 12.93 17.43 11.56
N GLU A 600 12.16 16.50 11.03
CA GLU A 600 11.46 15.49 11.83
C GLU A 600 12.52 14.48 12.37
N THR A 601 12.45 14.12 13.64
CA THR A 601 13.43 13.26 14.28
C THR A 601 12.78 11.99 14.86
N SER A 602 13.20 10.83 14.36
CA SER A 602 12.84 9.53 14.91
C SER A 602 13.89 9.07 15.91
N GLU A 603 13.50 8.92 17.16
CA GLU A 603 14.33 8.41 18.27
C GLU A 603 13.85 7.03 18.67
N GLN A 604 14.79 6.10 18.87
CA GLN A 604 14.43 4.72 19.15
C GLN A 604 15.37 4.08 20.17
N THR A 605 14.78 3.38 21.14
CA THR A 605 15.45 2.46 22.06
C THR A 605 15.05 1.03 21.74
N ASN A 606 16.02 0.12 21.72
CA ASN A 606 15.80 -1.31 21.47
C ASN A 606 16.57 -2.16 22.46
N ILE A 607 15.95 -3.22 23.00
CA ILE A 607 16.57 -4.24 23.83
C ILE A 607 16.22 -5.59 23.24
N GLY A 608 17.22 -6.44 22.98
CA GLY A 608 17.01 -7.73 22.32
C GLY A 608 17.79 -8.87 22.95
N ILE A 609 17.25 -10.07 22.77
CA ILE A 609 17.86 -11.34 23.19
C ILE A 609 17.89 -12.26 21.97
N ASP A 610 19.06 -12.83 21.69
CA ASP A 610 19.23 -13.88 20.68
C ASP A 610 19.71 -15.15 21.40
N ALA A 611 19.02 -16.28 21.23
CA ALA A 611 19.39 -17.55 21.82
C ALA A 611 19.30 -18.71 20.84
N ARG A 612 20.14 -19.74 21.04
CA ARG A 612 20.10 -21.01 20.28
C ARG A 612 20.25 -22.16 21.23
N PHE A 613 19.34 -23.11 21.09
CA PHE A 613 19.25 -24.26 21.97
C PHE A 613 19.42 -25.56 21.16
N LEU A 614 19.77 -26.65 21.89
CA LEU A 614 19.75 -28.04 21.40
C LEU A 614 20.54 -28.20 20.08
N ASP A 615 21.83 -27.87 20.08
CA ASP A 615 22.72 -27.92 18.93
C ASP A 615 22.22 -27.06 17.74
N ASN A 616 21.66 -25.85 18.05
CA ASN A 616 21.08 -24.90 17.07
C ASN A 616 19.80 -25.39 16.37
N ARG A 617 19.14 -26.44 16.88
CA ARG A 617 17.83 -26.87 16.34
C ARG A 617 16.74 -25.85 16.65
N LEU A 618 16.75 -25.25 17.84
CA LEU A 618 15.83 -24.17 18.20
C LEU A 618 16.57 -22.82 18.22
N SER A 619 16.11 -21.89 17.43
CA SER A 619 16.52 -20.48 17.46
C SER A 619 15.41 -19.61 18.05
N PHE A 620 15.79 -18.65 18.86
CA PHE A 620 14.88 -17.71 19.51
C PHE A 620 15.45 -16.30 19.43
N THR A 621 14.62 -15.34 19.05
CA THR A 621 14.95 -13.91 19.08
C THR A 621 13.76 -13.15 19.66
N MET A 622 14.00 -12.25 20.58
CA MET A 622 13.00 -11.35 21.15
C MET A 622 13.55 -9.94 21.18
N ASP A 623 12.76 -8.98 20.76
CA ASP A 623 13.08 -7.56 20.76
C ASP A 623 11.95 -6.76 21.39
N TRP A 624 12.26 -5.95 22.39
CA TRP A 624 11.44 -4.87 22.85
C TRP A 624 11.93 -3.55 22.28
N TYR A 625 11.02 -2.67 21.87
CA TYR A 625 11.36 -1.36 21.36
C TYR A 625 10.40 -0.27 21.82
N SER A 626 10.93 0.96 21.85
CA SER A 626 10.18 2.21 21.92
C SER A 626 10.72 3.14 20.87
N LYS A 627 9.88 3.50 19.91
CA LYS A 627 10.18 4.42 18.80
C LYS A 627 9.28 5.65 18.94
N GLN A 628 9.88 6.84 18.99
CA GLN A 628 9.18 8.10 19.05
C GLN A 628 9.64 8.99 17.91
N THR A 629 8.71 9.50 17.12
CA THR A 629 8.99 10.48 16.07
C THR A 629 8.47 11.82 16.53
N LYS A 630 9.37 12.78 16.66
CA LYS A 630 9.12 14.15 17.15
C LYS A 630 9.16 15.12 16.00
N ASP A 631 8.53 16.28 16.19
CA ASP A 631 8.57 17.39 15.24
C ASP A 631 8.04 16.98 13.84
N LEU A 632 6.92 16.24 13.81
CA LEU A 632 6.30 15.79 12.56
C LEU A 632 6.11 16.94 11.58
N LEU A 633 6.50 16.72 10.35
CA LEU A 633 6.36 17.69 9.25
C LEU A 633 4.93 17.64 8.69
N VAL A 634 4.07 18.51 9.17
CA VAL A 634 2.64 18.50 8.90
C VAL A 634 2.21 19.74 8.13
N GLU A 635 1.39 19.57 7.12
CA GLU A 635 0.67 20.69 6.49
C GLU A 635 -0.62 20.95 7.28
N VAL A 636 -0.72 22.11 7.91
CA VAL A 636 -1.87 22.50 8.73
C VAL A 636 -2.64 23.64 8.07
N GLY A 637 -3.97 23.67 8.27
CA GLY A 637 -4.80 24.81 7.89
C GLY A 637 -4.43 26.06 8.68
N THR A 638 -4.42 27.19 8.04
CA THR A 638 -4.18 28.49 8.69
C THR A 638 -5.50 29.16 9.10
N ASN A 639 -5.42 30.18 9.96
CA ASN A 639 -6.58 31.00 10.26
C ASN A 639 -7.06 31.73 8.98
N ALA A 640 -8.36 31.67 8.69
CA ALA A 640 -8.95 32.28 7.49
C ALA A 640 -8.63 33.78 7.35
N ALA A 641 -8.42 34.48 8.46
CA ALA A 641 -8.02 35.88 8.46
C ALA A 641 -6.60 36.13 7.91
N SER A 642 -5.76 35.12 7.81
CA SER A 642 -4.42 35.20 7.23
C SER A 642 -4.41 35.36 5.72
N GLY A 643 -5.50 35.00 5.05
CA GLY A 643 -5.58 34.91 3.59
C GLY A 643 -4.81 33.76 2.95
N PHE A 644 -4.24 32.83 3.76
CA PHE A 644 -3.55 31.65 3.31
C PHE A 644 -4.35 30.40 3.69
N ALA A 645 -4.32 29.36 2.85
CA ALA A 645 -5.02 28.13 3.12
C ALA A 645 -4.25 27.23 4.10
N THR A 646 -2.94 27.06 3.90
CA THR A 646 -2.11 26.12 4.64
C THR A 646 -0.74 26.69 5.03
N GLN A 647 -0.07 25.99 5.96
CA GLN A 647 1.33 26.19 6.33
C GLN A 647 1.95 24.86 6.72
N TYR A 648 3.21 24.61 6.34
CA TYR A 648 3.97 23.48 6.89
C TYR A 648 4.53 23.85 8.26
N GLN A 649 4.36 22.96 9.22
CA GLN A 649 4.84 23.15 10.60
C GLN A 649 5.45 21.86 11.14
N ASN A 650 6.34 21.98 12.12
CA ASN A 650 6.76 20.87 12.98
C ASN A 650 5.74 20.76 14.12
N ALA A 651 4.71 19.92 13.95
CA ALA A 651 3.53 19.95 14.79
C ALA A 651 3.00 18.56 15.16
N GLY A 652 3.76 17.84 15.97
CA GLY A 652 3.25 16.58 16.51
C GLY A 652 4.33 15.58 16.88
N THR A 653 3.94 14.60 17.67
CA THR A 653 4.78 13.49 18.12
C THR A 653 3.98 12.21 18.12
N VAL A 654 4.54 11.16 17.51
CA VAL A 654 3.93 9.81 17.47
C VAL A 654 4.88 8.82 18.13
N LYS A 655 4.35 7.96 18.97
CA LYS A 655 5.09 6.91 19.68
C LYS A 655 4.57 5.53 19.29
N ASN A 656 5.50 4.61 19.02
CA ASN A 656 5.25 3.19 18.83
C ASN A 656 6.04 2.40 19.88
N THR A 657 5.36 1.52 20.63
CA THR A 657 5.99 0.63 21.60
C THR A 657 5.56 -0.78 21.32
N GLY A 658 6.50 -1.72 21.27
CA GLY A 658 6.15 -3.08 20.91
C GLY A 658 7.13 -4.15 21.33
N LEU A 659 6.70 -5.38 21.08
CA LEU A 659 7.43 -6.61 21.32
C LEU A 659 7.43 -7.46 20.06
N GLU A 660 8.60 -7.94 19.66
CA GLU A 660 8.80 -8.81 18.51
C GLU A 660 9.37 -10.15 18.96
N LEU A 661 8.83 -11.24 18.43
CA LEU A 661 9.26 -12.60 18.72
C LEU A 661 9.50 -13.36 17.42
N SER A 662 10.62 -14.06 17.33
CA SER A 662 10.90 -15.01 16.25
C SER A 662 11.42 -16.31 16.84
N MET A 663 10.80 -17.43 16.44
CA MET A 663 11.20 -18.78 16.83
C MET A 663 11.36 -19.63 15.59
N GLY A 664 12.46 -20.36 15.50
CA GLY A 664 12.72 -21.30 14.42
C GLY A 664 13.13 -22.66 14.97
N TRP A 665 12.44 -23.71 14.55
CA TRP A 665 12.83 -25.10 14.80
C TRP A 665 13.23 -25.75 13.51
N ARG A 666 14.39 -26.41 13.47
CA ARG A 666 14.87 -27.21 12.34
C ARG A 666 15.46 -28.49 12.86
N ASP A 667 14.98 -29.62 12.32
CA ASP A 667 15.47 -30.94 12.72
C ASP A 667 15.40 -31.92 11.55
N GLN A 668 15.98 -33.10 11.77
CA GLN A 668 16.06 -34.16 10.77
C GLN A 668 15.75 -35.51 11.45
N ILE A 669 14.84 -36.27 10.85
CA ILE A 669 14.53 -37.64 11.26
C ILE A 669 15.17 -38.59 10.28
N GLY A 670 16.12 -39.41 10.75
CA GLY A 670 16.93 -40.25 9.88
C GLY A 670 17.82 -39.42 8.94
N LYS A 671 18.15 -39.95 7.74
CA LYS A 671 19.02 -39.24 6.78
C LYS A 671 18.28 -38.48 5.70
N GLU A 672 16.98 -38.66 5.56
CA GLU A 672 16.23 -38.20 4.38
C GLU A 672 15.06 -37.27 4.69
N PHE A 673 14.50 -37.27 5.89
CA PHE A 673 13.39 -36.42 6.27
C PHE A 673 13.88 -35.25 7.07
N LYS A 674 13.81 -34.04 6.49
CA LYS A 674 14.11 -32.77 7.13
C LYS A 674 12.82 -31.98 7.29
N TYR A 675 12.67 -31.28 8.41
CA TYR A 675 11.52 -30.43 8.63
C TYR A 675 11.89 -29.15 9.38
N GLY A 676 11.09 -28.13 9.20
CA GLY A 676 11.27 -26.83 9.85
C GLY A 676 9.93 -26.17 10.17
N VAL A 677 9.92 -25.43 11.28
CA VAL A 677 8.81 -24.58 11.74
C VAL A 677 9.39 -23.22 12.08
N ASN A 678 8.90 -22.16 11.46
CA ASN A 678 9.24 -20.79 11.81
C ASN A 678 7.98 -20.05 12.23
N VAL A 679 8.02 -19.39 13.38
CA VAL A 679 6.95 -18.57 13.94
C VAL A 679 7.49 -17.17 14.16
N ASN A 680 6.77 -16.19 13.69
CA ASN A 680 7.03 -14.77 13.91
C ASN A 680 5.79 -14.13 14.52
N MET A 681 5.96 -13.28 15.50
CA MET A 681 4.88 -12.53 16.13
C MET A 681 5.38 -11.13 16.45
N ALA A 682 4.53 -10.13 16.29
CA ALA A 682 4.80 -8.77 16.72
C ALA A 682 3.55 -8.16 17.32
N TYR A 683 3.73 -7.49 18.46
CA TYR A 683 2.75 -6.60 19.07
C TYR A 683 3.24 -5.17 18.93
N ASN A 684 2.37 -4.24 18.55
CA ASN A 684 2.68 -2.82 18.47
C ASN A 684 1.51 -1.97 18.99
N LYS A 685 1.80 -1.03 19.87
CA LYS A 685 0.89 0.04 20.26
C LYS A 685 1.34 1.34 19.63
N ASN A 686 0.48 1.96 18.83
CA ASN A 686 0.67 3.28 18.23
C ASN A 686 -0.10 4.33 19.03
N GLU A 687 0.50 5.50 19.26
CA GLU A 687 -0.11 6.58 20.03
C GLU A 687 0.44 7.93 19.57
N VAL A 688 -0.43 8.86 19.24
CA VAL A 688 -0.11 10.28 19.08
C VAL A 688 0.02 10.89 20.48
N THR A 689 1.21 11.37 20.84
CA THR A 689 1.47 11.90 22.18
C THR A 689 1.43 13.41 22.24
N GLU A 690 1.45 14.08 21.10
CA GLU A 690 1.43 15.55 21.03
C GLU A 690 0.95 16.01 19.65
N VAL A 691 0.10 17.05 19.63
CA VAL A 691 -0.29 17.78 18.41
C VAL A 691 -0.27 19.28 18.70
N ASN A 692 0.74 19.97 18.20
CA ASN A 692 1.02 21.40 18.50
C ASN A 692 0.27 22.33 17.54
N ASN A 693 -1.05 22.16 17.40
CA ASN A 693 -1.90 23.13 16.73
C ASN A 693 -3.02 23.61 17.69
N ALA A 694 -3.75 24.65 17.30
CA ALA A 694 -4.79 25.25 18.14
C ALA A 694 -5.93 24.29 18.52
N ASN A 695 -6.15 23.23 17.73
CA ASN A 695 -7.24 22.27 17.93
C ASN A 695 -6.78 20.98 18.64
N HIS A 696 -5.48 20.78 18.81
CA HIS A 696 -4.86 19.55 19.31
C HIS A 696 -5.19 18.27 18.50
N PHE A 697 -5.70 18.42 17.28
CA PHE A 697 -5.92 17.34 16.33
C PHE A 697 -5.79 17.80 14.87
N ILE A 698 -5.63 16.84 13.97
CA ILE A 698 -5.64 17.02 12.51
C ILE A 698 -6.65 16.04 11.93
N GLU A 699 -7.52 16.53 11.06
CA GLU A 699 -8.54 15.72 10.39
C GLU A 699 -8.13 15.41 8.96
N GLY A 700 -8.40 14.16 8.56
CA GLY A 700 -8.24 13.66 7.21
C GLY A 700 -9.47 12.90 6.72
N GLY A 701 -9.43 12.44 5.48
CA GLY A 701 -10.47 11.59 4.96
C GLY A 701 -11.78 12.30 4.59
N ASN A 702 -11.69 13.37 3.79
CA ASN A 702 -12.87 14.09 3.31
C ASN A 702 -13.70 13.24 2.33
N ASP A 703 -15.03 13.25 2.50
CA ASP A 703 -16.04 12.60 1.61
C ASP A 703 -15.77 11.12 1.28
N LEU A 704 -15.27 10.36 2.25
CA LEU A 704 -14.86 8.98 2.02
C LEU A 704 -15.98 7.96 2.16
N LEU A 705 -16.90 8.16 3.11
CA LEU A 705 -17.99 7.21 3.38
C LEU A 705 -19.18 7.47 2.49
N ALA A 706 -19.61 8.73 2.42
CA ALA A 706 -20.71 9.17 1.57
C ALA A 706 -20.54 10.66 1.27
N GLN A 707 -21.22 11.13 0.24
CA GLN A 707 -21.22 12.54 -0.10
C GLN A 707 -21.71 13.39 1.08
N SER A 708 -20.96 14.44 1.41
CA SER A 708 -21.28 15.38 2.50
C SER A 708 -21.23 14.81 3.93
N THR A 709 -20.62 13.66 4.14
CA THR A 709 -20.45 13.10 5.50
C THR A 709 -19.35 13.76 6.31
N GLY A 710 -18.46 14.51 5.66
CA GLY A 710 -17.34 15.20 6.31
C GLY A 710 -16.15 14.30 6.57
N ARG A 711 -15.21 14.82 7.35
CA ARG A 711 -13.99 14.11 7.75
C ARG A 711 -14.26 13.24 8.97
N PHE A 712 -13.67 12.05 9.02
CA PHE A 712 -13.89 11.10 10.10
C PHE A 712 -12.61 10.35 10.54
N VAL A 713 -11.47 10.72 9.99
CA VAL A 713 -10.18 10.15 10.38
C VAL A 713 -9.38 11.24 11.07
N ARG A 714 -8.79 10.94 12.21
CA ARG A 714 -8.07 11.91 13.02
C ARG A 714 -6.67 11.45 13.39
N MET A 715 -5.79 12.42 13.57
CA MET A 715 -4.56 12.37 14.32
C MET A 715 -4.75 13.26 15.54
N GLU A 716 -4.88 12.66 16.73
CA GLU A 716 -5.25 13.35 17.99
C GLU A 716 -4.50 12.74 19.16
N GLU A 717 -4.16 13.55 20.16
CA GLU A 717 -3.44 13.12 21.35
C GLU A 717 -4.17 12.00 22.11
N GLY A 718 -3.42 10.98 22.52
CA GLY A 718 -3.94 9.81 23.23
C GLY A 718 -4.51 8.70 22.36
N HIS A 719 -4.62 8.91 21.05
CA HIS A 719 -5.18 7.95 20.08
C HIS A 719 -4.13 7.45 19.08
N PRO A 720 -4.34 6.31 18.42
CA PRO A 720 -3.54 5.89 17.27
C PRO A 720 -3.66 6.90 16.12
N ILE A 721 -2.58 7.09 15.36
CA ILE A 721 -2.64 7.94 14.17
C ILE A 721 -3.62 7.38 13.15
N GLY A 722 -4.55 8.21 12.66
CA GLY A 722 -5.53 7.79 11.67
C GLY A 722 -6.68 6.94 12.22
N TYR A 723 -7.02 7.09 13.49
CA TYR A 723 -8.18 6.44 14.06
C TYR A 723 -9.50 7.01 13.47
N PHE A 724 -10.56 6.21 13.52
CA PHE A 724 -11.88 6.59 13.05
C PHE A 724 -12.65 7.36 14.13
N TYR A 725 -13.16 8.51 13.79
CA TYR A 725 -13.84 9.42 14.69
C TYR A 725 -15.28 9.67 14.25
N GLY A 726 -16.24 9.34 15.11
CA GLY A 726 -17.65 9.45 14.78
C GLY A 726 -18.56 9.10 15.95
N TYR A 727 -19.82 8.89 15.67
CA TYR A 727 -20.83 8.59 16.69
C TYR A 727 -20.85 7.12 17.06
N LYS A 728 -21.01 6.85 18.34
CA LYS A 728 -21.40 5.53 18.85
C LYS A 728 -22.91 5.36 18.79
N THR A 729 -23.35 4.13 18.50
CA THR A 729 -24.78 3.78 18.50
C THR A 729 -25.09 2.71 19.54
N ASP A 730 -26.29 2.76 20.14
CA ASP A 730 -26.82 1.75 21.07
C ASP A 730 -28.01 1.01 20.45
N GLY A 731 -27.85 0.60 19.20
CA GLY A 731 -28.85 -0.13 18.44
C GLY A 731 -29.85 0.76 17.71
N VAL A 732 -31.01 0.17 17.43
CA VAL A 732 -32.11 0.74 16.64
C VAL A 732 -33.35 0.88 17.49
N ILE A 733 -34.04 1.99 17.35
CA ILE A 733 -35.32 2.25 18.04
C ILE A 733 -36.37 1.25 17.53
N GLN A 734 -36.91 0.41 18.43
CA GLN A 734 -37.77 -0.71 18.07
C GLN A 734 -39.24 -0.29 17.92
N ASN A 735 -39.74 0.53 18.84
CA ASN A 735 -41.15 0.96 18.92
C ASN A 735 -41.26 2.32 19.64
N GLN A 736 -42.48 2.84 19.83
CA GLN A 736 -42.73 4.13 20.46
C GLN A 736 -42.29 4.18 21.94
N ASN A 737 -42.43 3.07 22.67
CA ASN A 737 -41.95 3.03 24.07
C ASN A 737 -40.44 3.07 24.15
N ASP A 738 -39.76 2.37 23.26
CA ASP A 738 -38.30 2.40 23.15
C ASP A 738 -37.81 3.79 22.71
N LEU A 739 -38.51 4.45 21.79
CA LEU A 739 -38.25 5.83 21.42
C LEU A 739 -38.31 6.77 22.63
N GLN A 740 -39.39 6.70 23.42
CA GLN A 740 -39.53 7.56 24.58
C GLN A 740 -38.45 7.28 25.63
N ALA A 741 -38.14 6.01 25.89
CA ALA A 741 -37.04 5.63 26.78
C ALA A 741 -35.69 6.18 26.33
N TYR A 742 -35.40 6.09 25.04
CA TYR A 742 -34.18 6.66 24.44
C TYR A 742 -34.12 8.18 24.61
N LEU A 743 -35.21 8.89 24.31
CA LEU A 743 -35.30 10.36 24.46
C LEU A 743 -35.12 10.80 25.91
N ASP A 744 -35.75 10.10 26.87
CA ASP A 744 -35.63 10.41 28.29
C ASP A 744 -34.17 10.23 28.76
N GLN A 745 -33.49 9.20 28.30
CA GLN A 745 -32.14 8.87 28.69
C GLN A 745 -31.07 9.74 28.05
N ASN A 746 -31.20 10.03 26.73
CA ASN A 746 -30.12 10.65 25.94
C ASN A 746 -30.47 12.06 25.46
N CYS A 747 -31.75 12.50 25.52
CA CYS A 747 -32.22 13.73 24.87
C CYS A 747 -33.03 14.62 25.82
N LYS A 748 -33.01 14.39 27.15
CA LYS A 748 -33.87 15.13 28.14
C LYS A 748 -35.35 15.08 27.78
N GLY A 749 -35.84 13.99 27.20
CA GLY A 749 -37.23 13.81 26.76
C GLY A 749 -37.63 14.66 25.54
N ASN A 750 -36.68 15.28 24.87
CA ASN A 750 -36.96 16.18 23.73
C ASN A 750 -36.36 15.60 22.42
N ALA A 751 -37.22 15.26 21.49
CA ALA A 751 -36.81 14.74 20.18
C ALA A 751 -35.90 15.68 19.38
N ALA A 752 -36.06 17.00 19.55
CA ALA A 752 -35.20 18.00 18.89
C ALA A 752 -33.73 17.92 19.33
N ASN A 753 -33.44 17.32 20.48
CA ASN A 753 -32.08 17.10 20.99
C ASN A 753 -31.41 15.83 20.41
N SER A 754 -32.18 14.97 19.71
CA SER A 754 -31.60 13.82 19.03
C SER A 754 -30.85 14.21 17.76
N LYS A 755 -29.96 13.34 17.26
CA LYS A 755 -29.24 13.57 16.00
C LYS A 755 -30.18 13.66 14.79
N GLN A 756 -31.28 12.91 14.80
CA GLN A 756 -32.31 12.95 13.75
C GLN A 756 -33.26 14.15 13.91
N GLY A 757 -33.19 14.86 15.03
CA GLY A 757 -34.10 15.97 15.34
C GLY A 757 -35.52 15.53 15.60
N ALA A 758 -36.48 16.46 15.44
CA ALA A 758 -37.92 16.21 15.74
C ALA A 758 -38.56 15.09 14.89
N SER A 759 -37.94 14.65 13.82
CA SER A 759 -38.43 13.58 12.93
C SER A 759 -38.03 12.16 13.36
N ILE A 760 -37.37 12.01 14.47
CA ILE A 760 -36.93 10.71 15.00
C ILE A 760 -38.14 9.75 15.21
N LYS A 761 -37.96 8.50 14.80
CA LYS A 761 -39.00 7.49 14.77
C LYS A 761 -38.46 6.07 15.00
N PRO A 762 -39.34 5.08 15.25
CA PRO A 762 -38.89 3.68 15.20
C PRO A 762 -38.22 3.32 13.88
N GLY A 763 -37.14 2.55 13.97
CA GLY A 763 -36.26 2.25 12.86
C GLY A 763 -35.02 3.15 12.74
N ASP A 764 -34.96 4.26 13.46
CA ASP A 764 -33.79 5.13 13.51
C ASP A 764 -32.73 4.62 14.49
N LEU A 765 -31.49 5.01 14.28
CA LEU A 765 -30.36 4.70 15.16
C LEU A 765 -30.48 5.46 16.50
N LYS A 766 -30.09 4.81 17.56
CA LYS A 766 -29.89 5.39 18.89
C LYS A 766 -28.46 5.89 19.01
N PHE A 767 -28.21 7.16 18.73
CA PHE A 767 -26.91 7.78 18.98
C PHE A 767 -26.69 8.02 20.47
N VAL A 768 -25.50 7.74 20.97
CA VAL A 768 -25.17 7.82 22.39
C VAL A 768 -24.76 9.25 22.76
N ASP A 769 -25.33 9.77 23.84
CA ASP A 769 -24.92 11.00 24.51
C ASP A 769 -23.64 10.70 25.31
N VAL A 770 -22.48 10.97 24.72
CA VAL A 770 -21.15 10.61 25.25
C VAL A 770 -20.73 11.59 26.37
N ASP A 771 -21.02 12.88 26.23
CA ASP A 771 -20.67 13.91 27.20
C ASP A 771 -21.72 14.09 28.32
N GLY A 772 -22.87 13.45 28.21
CA GLY A 772 -23.96 13.46 29.21
C GLY A 772 -24.72 14.78 29.29
N ASN A 773 -24.61 15.60 28.22
CA ASN A 773 -25.28 16.90 28.21
C ASN A 773 -26.76 16.84 27.78
N GLY A 774 -27.23 15.69 27.27
CA GLY A 774 -28.59 15.45 26.81
C GLY A 774 -28.96 16.10 25.47
N VAL A 775 -27.96 16.34 24.62
CA VAL A 775 -28.11 16.85 23.24
C VAL A 775 -27.11 16.15 22.34
N ILE A 776 -27.57 15.37 21.37
CA ILE A 776 -26.70 14.66 20.46
C ILE A 776 -26.14 15.60 19.39
N ASN A 777 -24.87 15.97 19.53
CA ASN A 777 -24.16 16.89 18.65
C ASN A 777 -22.73 16.40 18.34
N ASP A 778 -21.89 17.25 17.79
CA ASP A 778 -20.51 16.86 17.41
C ASP A 778 -19.60 16.59 18.61
N ASP A 779 -19.96 17.01 19.83
CA ASP A 779 -19.21 16.73 21.06
C ASP A 779 -19.40 15.28 21.54
N ASP A 780 -20.40 14.55 20.98
CA ASP A 780 -20.65 13.12 21.24
C ASP A 780 -19.87 12.18 20.33
N LYS A 781 -19.09 12.71 19.38
CA LYS A 781 -18.22 11.87 18.58
C LYS A 781 -17.05 11.33 19.41
N THR A 782 -16.66 10.10 19.13
CA THR A 782 -15.62 9.39 19.87
C THR A 782 -14.81 8.46 18.97
N ASP A 783 -13.83 7.79 19.55
CA ASP A 783 -13.03 6.75 18.90
C ASP A 783 -13.89 5.54 18.54
N LEU A 784 -13.91 5.19 17.25
CA LEU A 784 -14.62 4.04 16.69
C LEU A 784 -13.70 2.87 16.32
N GLY A 785 -12.40 2.99 16.56
CA GLY A 785 -11.39 2.03 16.18
C GLY A 785 -10.37 2.59 15.18
N ASN A 786 -9.43 1.77 14.76
CA ASN A 786 -8.32 2.21 13.93
C ASN A 786 -7.84 1.11 12.95
N PRO A 787 -7.16 1.48 11.85
CA PRO A 787 -6.75 0.54 10.80
C PRO A 787 -5.45 -0.22 11.10
N HIS A 788 -4.81 0.01 12.26
CA HIS A 788 -3.53 -0.59 12.58
C HIS A 788 -3.71 -1.89 13.37
N PRO A 789 -3.17 -3.02 12.89
CA PRO A 789 -3.23 -4.24 13.68
C PRO A 789 -2.36 -4.12 14.94
N ASP A 790 -2.91 -4.53 16.08
CA ASP A 790 -2.16 -4.64 17.34
C ASP A 790 -1.18 -5.82 17.29
N VAL A 791 -1.62 -6.95 16.71
CA VAL A 791 -0.82 -8.17 16.63
C VAL A 791 -0.74 -8.65 15.19
N THR A 792 0.48 -8.95 14.74
CA THR A 792 0.73 -9.65 13.48
C THR A 792 1.46 -10.96 13.74
N MET A 793 1.13 -12.01 12.98
CA MET A 793 1.71 -13.34 13.14
C MET A 793 2.06 -13.93 11.76
N GLY A 794 3.18 -14.65 11.70
CA GLY A 794 3.56 -15.46 10.56
C GLY A 794 3.95 -16.88 11.00
N LEU A 795 3.50 -17.89 10.25
CA LEU A 795 3.90 -19.28 10.46
C LEU A 795 4.34 -19.87 9.12
N THR A 796 5.54 -20.45 9.10
CA THR A 796 6.03 -21.22 7.94
C THR A 796 6.36 -22.64 8.39
N LEU A 797 5.74 -23.61 7.72
CA LEU A 797 6.06 -25.02 7.85
C LEU A 797 6.79 -25.48 6.59
N SER A 798 7.86 -26.24 6.74
CA SER A 798 8.61 -26.81 5.62
C SER A 798 9.00 -28.25 5.88
N ALA A 799 9.01 -29.07 4.85
CA ALA A 799 9.49 -30.46 4.91
C ALA A 799 10.17 -30.87 3.60
N GLU A 800 11.20 -31.70 3.71
CA GLU A 800 11.89 -32.29 2.56
C GLU A 800 11.99 -33.82 2.78
N TYR A 801 11.59 -34.59 1.79
CA TYR A 801 11.68 -36.07 1.83
C TYR A 801 11.92 -36.66 0.47
N LYS A 802 13.04 -37.36 0.29
CA LYS A 802 13.38 -38.13 -0.93
C LYS A 802 13.17 -37.35 -2.24
N GLY A 803 13.55 -36.07 -2.28
CA GLY A 803 13.42 -35.23 -3.46
C GLY A 803 12.11 -34.43 -3.52
N PHE A 804 11.12 -34.74 -2.70
CA PHE A 804 9.95 -33.92 -2.47
C PHE A 804 10.30 -32.77 -1.52
N ASP A 805 9.78 -31.62 -1.79
CA ASP A 805 9.74 -30.48 -0.88
C ASP A 805 8.30 -30.00 -0.71
N PHE A 806 7.99 -29.55 0.50
CA PHE A 806 6.69 -29.05 0.90
C PHE A 806 6.87 -27.76 1.73
N SER A 807 6.05 -26.77 1.49
CA SER A 807 6.06 -25.52 2.23
C SER A 807 4.66 -24.93 2.35
N VAL A 808 4.30 -24.53 3.57
CA VAL A 808 3.08 -23.73 3.85
C VAL A 808 3.48 -22.48 4.59
N THR A 809 2.99 -21.34 4.15
CA THR A 809 3.19 -20.04 4.79
C THR A 809 1.85 -19.41 5.08
N THR A 810 1.66 -18.97 6.33
CA THR A 810 0.46 -18.27 6.78
C THR A 810 0.81 -16.90 7.34
N TYR A 811 -0.13 -16.00 7.30
CA TYR A 811 -0.05 -14.69 7.91
C TYR A 811 -1.38 -14.32 8.55
N GLY A 812 -1.35 -13.68 9.71
CA GLY A 812 -2.50 -13.16 10.43
C GLY A 812 -2.27 -11.75 10.94
N ALA A 813 -3.32 -10.95 10.96
CA ALA A 813 -3.35 -9.60 11.52
C ALA A 813 -4.61 -9.45 12.36
N PHE A 814 -4.48 -8.90 13.57
CA PHE A 814 -5.53 -8.82 14.56
C PHE A 814 -5.56 -7.45 15.23
N GLY A 815 -6.75 -6.98 15.60
CA GLY A 815 -6.99 -5.72 16.29
C GLY A 815 -7.23 -4.52 15.37
N ALA A 816 -7.18 -4.70 14.04
CA ALA A 816 -7.48 -3.64 13.08
C ALA A 816 -8.97 -3.57 12.77
N GLN A 817 -9.46 -2.36 12.46
CA GLN A 817 -10.79 -2.12 11.93
C GLN A 817 -10.71 -1.52 10.52
N VAL A 818 -11.78 -1.69 9.76
CA VAL A 818 -11.98 -1.12 8.42
C VAL A 818 -13.29 -0.35 8.37
N ALA A 819 -13.25 0.86 7.86
CA ALA A 819 -14.44 1.62 7.51
C ALA A 819 -14.91 1.18 6.12
N ARG A 820 -16.04 0.51 6.04
CA ARG A 820 -16.60 -0.02 4.80
C ARG A 820 -17.48 1.03 4.12
N SER A 821 -17.02 1.54 2.97
CA SER A 821 -17.55 2.74 2.33
C SER A 821 -17.82 2.60 0.83
N TRP A 822 -17.76 1.37 0.29
CA TRP A 822 -17.98 1.15 -1.15
C TRP A 822 -19.43 1.32 -1.60
N ARG A 823 -20.37 1.59 -0.69
CA ARG A 823 -21.77 1.88 -0.97
C ARG A 823 -22.18 3.22 -0.37
N LYS A 824 -22.97 4.01 -1.12
CA LYS A 824 -23.59 5.24 -0.61
C LYS A 824 -24.90 4.89 0.08
N PHE A 825 -24.97 5.10 1.37
CA PHE A 825 -26.19 4.81 2.11
C PHE A 825 -27.25 5.92 1.98
N SER A 826 -26.82 7.15 1.74
CA SER A 826 -27.74 8.30 1.69
C SER A 826 -28.60 8.39 0.42
N ASP A 827 -28.11 7.84 -0.71
CA ASP A 827 -28.72 8.00 -2.04
C ASP A 827 -29.05 6.67 -2.69
N GLY A 828 -29.36 5.64 -1.90
CA GLY A 828 -29.47 4.26 -2.35
C GLY A 828 -30.63 3.88 -3.25
N GLN A 829 -31.53 4.82 -3.59
CA GLN A 829 -32.70 4.53 -4.43
C GLN A 829 -32.37 4.12 -5.87
N TYR A 830 -31.18 4.46 -6.37
CA TYR A 830 -30.66 4.09 -7.70
C TYR A 830 -29.51 3.09 -7.63
N GLU A 831 -29.32 2.47 -6.48
CA GLU A 831 -28.20 1.56 -6.22
C GLU A 831 -28.72 0.18 -5.81
N ASN A 832 -27.98 -0.87 -6.18
CA ASN A 832 -28.23 -2.20 -5.68
C ASN A 832 -27.70 -2.34 -4.24
N TYR A 833 -28.12 -3.41 -3.57
CA TYR A 833 -27.71 -3.76 -2.22
C TYR A 833 -27.14 -5.16 -2.19
N THR A 834 -26.30 -5.44 -1.20
CA THR A 834 -25.96 -6.81 -0.84
C THR A 834 -27.13 -7.43 -0.06
N THR A 835 -27.13 -8.76 0.04
CA THR A 835 -28.11 -9.50 0.86
C THR A 835 -28.10 -9.12 2.35
N GLU A 836 -27.06 -8.39 2.81
CA GLU A 836 -27.01 -7.80 4.15
C GLU A 836 -28.17 -6.82 4.41
N VAL A 837 -28.79 -6.29 3.36
CA VAL A 837 -29.98 -5.41 3.49
C VAL A 837 -31.15 -6.11 4.18
N TYR A 838 -31.20 -7.44 4.16
CA TYR A 838 -32.24 -8.20 4.90
C TYR A 838 -32.06 -8.11 6.42
N ASP A 839 -30.84 -7.77 6.89
CA ASP A 839 -30.54 -7.51 8.30
C ASP A 839 -30.87 -6.06 8.72
N TYR A 840 -31.46 -5.24 7.83
CA TYR A 840 -31.87 -3.87 8.15
C TYR A 840 -33.21 -3.88 8.84
N TRP A 841 -33.48 -2.88 9.67
CA TRP A 841 -34.74 -2.78 10.40
C TRP A 841 -35.93 -2.55 9.44
N HIS A 842 -36.93 -3.39 9.52
CA HIS A 842 -38.21 -3.31 8.79
C HIS A 842 -39.41 -3.65 9.66
N GLY A 843 -39.25 -3.54 10.99
CA GLY A 843 -40.23 -3.78 12.00
C GLY A 843 -39.63 -4.18 13.34
N GLU A 844 -40.37 -4.12 14.42
CA GLU A 844 -39.92 -4.46 15.76
C GLU A 844 -39.25 -5.85 15.82
N GLY A 845 -38.05 -5.92 16.36
CA GLY A 845 -37.29 -7.16 16.52
C GLY A 845 -36.52 -7.64 15.29
N THR A 846 -36.63 -6.96 14.14
CA THR A 846 -35.97 -7.41 12.90
C THR A 846 -34.49 -7.06 12.82
N SER A 847 -34.07 -5.96 13.42
CA SER A 847 -32.67 -5.56 13.54
C SER A 847 -32.42 -4.67 14.76
N ASN A 848 -31.24 -4.80 15.36
CA ASN A 848 -30.74 -3.87 16.37
C ASN A 848 -29.38 -3.26 15.99
N ARG A 849 -28.93 -3.41 14.73
CA ARG A 849 -27.66 -2.84 14.24
C ARG A 849 -27.88 -1.86 13.09
N TYR A 850 -28.60 -2.28 12.07
CA TYR A 850 -28.80 -1.45 10.89
C TYR A 850 -30.19 -0.78 10.93
N PRO A 851 -30.23 0.54 10.68
CA PRO A 851 -31.47 1.29 10.74
C PRO A 851 -32.39 0.97 9.57
N LEU A 852 -33.57 1.58 9.61
CA LEU A 852 -34.53 1.61 8.52
C LEU A 852 -33.88 2.13 7.24
N LEU A 853 -34.04 1.39 6.14
CA LEU A 853 -33.64 1.86 4.81
C LEU A 853 -34.74 2.75 4.23
N ALA A 854 -34.46 4.05 4.15
CA ALA A 854 -35.41 5.04 3.62
C ALA A 854 -34.63 6.11 2.84
N PRO A 855 -34.06 5.77 1.66
CA PRO A 855 -33.30 6.73 0.84
C PRO A 855 -34.08 8.02 0.61
N GLY A 856 -33.39 9.17 0.74
CA GLY A 856 -34.03 10.48 0.70
C GLY A 856 -34.74 10.93 2.01
N ASN A 857 -35.12 9.99 2.88
CA ASN A 857 -35.79 10.23 4.17
C ASN A 857 -35.15 9.52 5.37
N SER A 858 -33.98 8.92 5.18
CA SER A 858 -33.23 8.25 6.25
C SER A 858 -32.56 9.20 7.25
N GLY A 859 -32.70 10.50 7.03
CA GLY A 859 -32.18 11.52 7.93
C GLY A 859 -30.69 11.33 8.23
N GLN A 860 -30.32 11.48 9.49
CA GLN A 860 -28.94 11.37 9.95
C GLN A 860 -28.46 9.94 10.15
N ASN A 861 -29.30 8.89 9.97
CA ASN A 861 -28.90 7.50 10.22
C ASN A 861 -27.66 7.07 9.43
N PHE A 862 -27.54 7.54 8.18
CA PHE A 862 -26.41 7.21 7.31
C PHE A 862 -25.46 8.40 7.07
N GLN A 863 -25.95 9.65 7.21
CA GLN A 863 -25.11 10.83 7.00
C GLN A 863 -24.22 11.13 8.23
N ALA A 864 -24.71 10.82 9.43
CA ALA A 864 -23.89 10.88 10.64
C ALA A 864 -22.96 9.65 10.67
N ILE A 865 -21.65 9.88 10.50
CA ILE A 865 -20.67 8.80 10.51
C ILE A 865 -20.70 8.14 11.89
N SER A 866 -20.93 6.84 11.90
CA SER A 866 -21.06 6.06 13.13
C SER A 866 -20.40 4.68 13.02
N ASP A 867 -20.43 3.94 14.10
CA ASP A 867 -19.88 2.59 14.22
C ASP A 867 -20.56 1.54 13.31
N ILE A 868 -21.71 1.85 12.69
CA ILE A 868 -22.31 0.96 11.68
C ILE A 868 -21.45 0.80 10.42
N TYR A 869 -20.54 1.72 10.17
CA TYR A 869 -19.58 1.67 9.05
C TYR A 869 -18.32 0.87 9.38
N ILE A 870 -18.06 0.62 10.67
CA ILE A 870 -16.81 0.06 11.14
C ILE A 870 -16.96 -1.45 11.34
N ASP A 871 -16.15 -2.21 10.64
CA ASP A 871 -16.08 -3.66 10.75
C ASP A 871 -14.71 -4.09 11.26
N ASP A 872 -14.64 -5.23 11.99
CA ASP A 872 -13.39 -5.86 12.35
C ASP A 872 -12.70 -6.41 11.10
N ALA A 873 -11.40 -6.16 11.00
CA ALA A 873 -10.55 -6.59 9.89
C ALA A 873 -9.59 -7.73 10.27
N ASP A 874 -9.87 -8.45 11.33
CA ASP A 874 -9.07 -9.58 11.76
C ASP A 874 -9.09 -10.69 10.72
N TYR A 875 -7.92 -11.26 10.42
CA TYR A 875 -7.83 -12.38 9.50
C TYR A 875 -6.60 -13.26 9.72
N VAL A 876 -6.72 -14.49 9.23
CA VAL A 876 -5.61 -15.42 9.00
C VAL A 876 -5.69 -15.91 7.55
N ARG A 877 -4.57 -15.79 6.81
CA ARG A 877 -4.48 -16.19 5.41
C ARG A 877 -3.43 -17.28 5.21
N ILE A 878 -3.78 -18.35 4.50
CA ILE A 878 -2.81 -19.27 3.92
C ILE A 878 -2.27 -18.61 2.66
N GLN A 879 -1.11 -17.95 2.80
CA GLN A 879 -0.53 -17.14 1.73
C GLN A 879 0.07 -17.95 0.61
N ASN A 880 0.74 -19.05 0.98
CA ASN A 880 1.42 -19.91 0.02
C ASN A 880 1.39 -21.36 0.48
N LEU A 881 1.10 -22.25 -0.46
CA LEU A 881 1.25 -23.70 -0.34
C LEU A 881 2.04 -24.17 -1.56
N THR A 882 3.19 -24.79 -1.37
CA THR A 882 4.01 -25.31 -2.47
C THR A 882 4.37 -26.76 -2.23
N ILE A 883 4.30 -27.58 -3.29
CA ILE A 883 4.77 -28.95 -3.35
C ILE A 883 5.67 -29.06 -4.57
N GLY A 884 6.92 -29.47 -4.38
CA GLY A 884 7.90 -29.64 -5.44
C GLY A 884 8.55 -31.03 -5.44
N TYR A 885 9.13 -31.40 -6.57
CA TYR A 885 9.94 -32.58 -6.71
C TYR A 885 11.18 -32.34 -7.56
N ASP A 886 12.36 -32.70 -7.07
CA ASP A 886 13.61 -32.65 -7.83
C ASP A 886 13.85 -33.93 -8.60
N PHE A 887 13.62 -33.92 -9.91
CA PHE A 887 13.76 -35.03 -10.83
C PHE A 887 15.19 -35.54 -10.96
N LYS A 888 16.22 -34.75 -10.63
CA LYS A 888 17.61 -35.23 -10.62
C LYS A 888 17.79 -36.48 -9.76
N ARG A 889 16.99 -36.62 -8.72
CA ARG A 889 17.07 -37.78 -7.82
C ARG A 889 16.74 -39.12 -8.47
N ILE A 890 15.83 -39.14 -9.43
CA ILE A 890 15.42 -40.33 -10.15
C ILE A 890 16.05 -40.43 -11.53
N TRP A 891 16.45 -39.32 -12.13
CA TRP A 891 17.10 -39.29 -13.44
C TRP A 891 18.63 -39.29 -13.28
N LYS A 892 19.23 -40.50 -13.24
CA LYS A 892 20.67 -40.69 -12.96
C LYS A 892 21.60 -39.96 -13.92
N ASN A 893 21.23 -39.81 -15.18
CA ASN A 893 22.02 -39.13 -16.21
C ASN A 893 21.48 -37.73 -16.50
N CYS A 894 20.83 -37.09 -15.54
CA CYS A 894 20.28 -35.73 -15.69
C CYS A 894 21.42 -34.77 -16.06
N PRO A 895 21.33 -34.04 -17.18
CA PRO A 895 22.35 -33.08 -17.58
C PRO A 895 22.35 -31.81 -16.73
N PHE A 896 21.30 -31.61 -15.92
CA PHE A 896 21.11 -30.48 -15.08
C PHE A 896 21.68 -30.69 -13.66
N GLN A 897 22.15 -29.63 -13.04
CA GLN A 897 22.50 -29.63 -11.61
C GLN A 897 21.25 -29.75 -10.73
N GLN A 898 20.13 -29.19 -11.21
CA GLN A 898 18.82 -29.27 -10.60
C GLN A 898 17.75 -29.24 -11.69
N LEU A 899 16.71 -30.07 -11.52
CA LEU A 899 15.47 -30.06 -12.31
C LEU A 899 14.30 -30.25 -11.37
N ARG A 900 13.78 -29.15 -10.81
CA ARG A 900 12.65 -29.19 -9.89
C ARG A 900 11.38 -28.74 -10.61
N VAL A 901 10.32 -29.53 -10.49
CA VAL A 901 8.96 -29.19 -10.94
C VAL A 901 8.11 -29.01 -9.69
N TYR A 902 7.25 -28.01 -9.66
CA TYR A 902 6.41 -27.73 -8.51
C TYR A 902 4.99 -27.27 -8.91
N ALA A 903 4.07 -27.48 -7.98
CA ALA A 903 2.74 -26.87 -7.98
C ALA A 903 2.62 -25.99 -6.73
N ALA A 904 1.97 -24.84 -6.89
CA ALA A 904 1.77 -23.90 -5.80
C ALA A 904 0.37 -23.29 -5.85
N ALA A 905 -0.12 -22.89 -4.67
CA ALA A 905 -1.33 -22.12 -4.52
C ALA A 905 -1.04 -20.88 -3.67
N GLN A 906 -1.45 -19.70 -4.15
CA GLN A 906 -1.31 -18.44 -3.42
C GLN A 906 -2.68 -17.96 -2.94
N ASN A 907 -2.71 -17.35 -1.75
CA ASN A 907 -3.92 -16.83 -1.09
C ASN A 907 -5.03 -17.89 -1.05
N LEU A 908 -4.66 -19.13 -0.67
CA LEU A 908 -5.52 -20.31 -0.79
C LEU A 908 -6.82 -20.15 0.02
N PHE A 909 -6.71 -19.69 1.26
CA PHE A 909 -7.84 -19.38 2.13
C PHE A 909 -7.56 -18.15 2.99
N THR A 910 -8.60 -17.33 3.19
CA THR A 910 -8.61 -16.22 4.16
C THR A 910 -9.76 -16.45 5.14
N PHE A 911 -9.43 -16.65 6.40
CA PHE A 911 -10.38 -16.79 7.50
C PHE A 911 -10.56 -15.41 8.13
N THR A 912 -11.77 -14.88 8.06
CA THR A 912 -12.09 -13.52 8.55
C THR A 912 -13.57 -13.36 8.80
N GLY A 913 -13.93 -12.53 9.77
CA GLY A 913 -15.29 -12.07 10.01
C GLY A 913 -15.72 -10.88 9.14
N TYR A 914 -14.79 -10.27 8.39
CA TYR A 914 -15.05 -9.10 7.57
C TYR A 914 -16.09 -9.38 6.49
N LYS A 915 -17.11 -8.51 6.39
CA LYS A 915 -18.23 -8.66 5.45
C LYS A 915 -17.92 -8.21 4.02
N GLY A 916 -16.89 -7.37 3.82
CA GLY A 916 -16.40 -6.97 2.49
C GLY A 916 -15.64 -8.09 1.78
N MET A 917 -14.97 -7.73 0.69
CA MET A 917 -14.28 -8.70 -0.17
C MET A 917 -12.94 -9.16 0.41
N ASP A 918 -12.14 -8.24 0.92
CA ASP A 918 -10.83 -8.54 1.50
C ASP A 918 -10.60 -7.67 2.74
N PRO A 919 -10.23 -8.26 3.90
CA PRO A 919 -9.93 -7.49 5.12
C PRO A 919 -8.61 -6.72 5.03
N GLU A 920 -7.70 -7.11 4.14
CA GLU A 920 -6.43 -6.45 3.93
C GLU A 920 -6.62 -5.20 3.08
N ASN A 921 -6.49 -4.03 3.71
CA ASN A 921 -6.75 -2.74 3.10
C ASN A 921 -5.60 -1.76 3.39
N GLY A 922 -4.48 -1.92 2.68
CA GLY A 922 -3.28 -1.08 2.82
C GLY A 922 -3.31 0.21 2.03
N ARG A 923 -4.34 0.44 1.23
CA ARG A 923 -4.41 1.62 0.36
C ARG A 923 -4.60 2.91 1.17
N ALA A 924 -3.77 3.91 0.90
CA ALA A 924 -4.05 5.29 1.27
C ALA A 924 -5.06 5.88 0.28
N LEU A 925 -5.94 6.73 0.76
CA LEU A 925 -7.03 7.28 -0.05
C LEU A 925 -6.59 8.33 -1.04
N ASN A 926 -5.53 9.07 -0.71
CA ASN A 926 -4.88 9.99 -1.62
C ASN A 926 -3.41 10.18 -1.22
N ASP A 927 -2.62 10.70 -2.16
CA ASP A 927 -1.18 10.92 -1.95
C ASP A 927 -0.87 12.06 -0.97
N LYS A 928 -1.83 12.94 -0.70
CA LYS A 928 -1.67 14.07 0.23
C LYS A 928 -1.89 13.66 1.68
N GLU A 929 -2.68 12.62 1.90
CA GLU A 929 -3.02 12.09 3.22
C GLU A 929 -2.64 10.60 3.32
N PRO A 930 -1.34 10.22 3.19
CA PRO A 930 -0.91 8.82 3.17
C PRO A 930 -1.14 8.09 4.50
N TRP A 931 -1.42 8.83 5.58
CA TRP A 931 -1.78 8.33 6.90
C TRP A 931 -3.26 7.92 7.03
N VAL A 932 -4.12 8.36 6.10
CA VAL A 932 -5.53 7.99 6.04
C VAL A 932 -5.66 6.67 5.30
N THR A 933 -5.84 5.59 6.04
CA THR A 933 -5.94 4.22 5.54
C THR A 933 -7.07 3.46 6.21
N GLY A 934 -7.30 2.21 5.81
CA GLY A 934 -8.33 1.38 6.40
C GLY A 934 -9.75 1.73 5.97
N VAL A 935 -9.93 2.45 4.85
CA VAL A 935 -11.24 2.74 4.27
C VAL A 935 -11.44 1.92 3.00
N ASP A 936 -12.41 1.02 3.01
CA ASP A 936 -12.75 0.20 1.86
C ASP A 936 -13.77 0.92 0.97
N VAL A 937 -13.28 1.56 -0.08
CA VAL A 937 -14.10 2.25 -1.11
C VAL A 937 -14.44 1.34 -2.31
N GLY A 938 -14.26 0.04 -2.17
CA GLY A 938 -14.33 -0.95 -3.26
C GLY A 938 -12.93 -1.34 -3.70
N ASN A 939 -12.16 -1.92 -2.79
CA ASN A 939 -10.80 -2.37 -3.08
C ASN A 939 -10.81 -3.70 -3.85
N TYR A 940 -9.94 -3.80 -4.84
CA TYR A 940 -9.75 -5.02 -5.61
C TYR A 940 -9.20 -6.12 -4.70
N PRO A 941 -9.93 -7.24 -4.50
CA PRO A 941 -9.53 -8.27 -3.55
C PRO A 941 -8.32 -9.06 -4.04
N GLN A 942 -7.55 -9.64 -3.12
CA GLN A 942 -6.44 -10.53 -3.44
C GLN A 942 -6.96 -11.79 -4.14
N PRO A 943 -6.51 -12.09 -5.37
CA PRO A 943 -6.94 -13.29 -6.07
C PRO A 943 -6.29 -14.54 -5.47
N ARG A 944 -7.01 -15.66 -5.52
CA ARG A 944 -6.46 -16.98 -5.34
C ARG A 944 -5.80 -17.42 -6.64
N THR A 945 -4.53 -17.84 -6.58
CA THR A 945 -3.78 -18.22 -7.78
C THR A 945 -3.25 -19.63 -7.64
N TYR A 946 -3.54 -20.49 -8.60
CA TYR A 946 -2.93 -21.81 -8.73
C TYR A 946 -1.89 -21.79 -9.83
N MET A 947 -0.72 -22.35 -9.59
CA MET A 947 0.37 -22.31 -10.56
C MET A 947 1.17 -23.61 -10.60
N VAL A 948 1.80 -23.83 -11.74
CA VAL A 948 2.82 -24.85 -11.94
C VAL A 948 4.09 -24.18 -12.44
N GLY A 949 5.24 -24.72 -12.05
CA GLY A 949 6.49 -24.12 -12.45
C GLY A 949 7.66 -25.08 -12.45
N VAL A 950 8.78 -24.63 -12.98
CA VAL A 950 10.02 -25.36 -13.09
C VAL A 950 11.21 -24.49 -12.68
N ASN A 951 12.14 -25.07 -11.92
CA ASN A 951 13.45 -24.51 -11.63
C ASN A 951 14.52 -25.43 -12.25
N VAL A 952 15.31 -24.87 -13.16
CA VAL A 952 16.39 -25.61 -13.84
C VAL A 952 17.71 -24.91 -13.55
N LYS A 953 18.74 -25.69 -13.22
CA LYS A 953 20.12 -25.20 -13.05
C LYS A 953 21.05 -26.08 -13.88
N PHE A 954 21.83 -25.43 -14.74
CA PHE A 954 22.80 -26.05 -15.61
C PHE A 954 24.19 -26.09 -14.99
#